data_fc097e3cf8f718cb59643f56973d2610
#
_entry.id   fc097e3cf8f718cb59643f56973d2610
#
_cell.length_a   1.000
_cell.length_b   1.000
_cell.length_c   1.000
_cell.angle_alpha   90.00
_cell.angle_beta   90.00
_cell.angle_gamma   90.00
#
_symmetry.space_group_name_H-M   'P 1'
#
loop_
_entity.id
_entity.type
_entity.pdbx_description
1 polymer ?
#
loop_
_entity_poly.entity_id
_entity_poly.type
_entity_poly.pdbx_seq_one_letter_code
_entity_poly.pdbx_strand_id
1 'polypeptide(L)'
;MRFVKHILLLLSLVTLSQLNAQIKISGKVVDDDDNPIELATIRIAGTALGVNTDLKGMYSLSIAQKDTVEVVFSCIGYSDVKRRLVEPKGQITLNVRLYRVSKELAELQVTEFKKQTTSMQTIDGKAYKLSPDVSGGSVESLISTMAGVSSKNEMSSQYMVRGGTYDENSVYINGIEVYRPLLVTSGQQEGLSIINPDMVGNIAFSTGGFSAEYGDKMSSVLDITYRDPEKLEGSVALSLMGGSLSFGQSSKKFSQLHGFRYKRNTTLLGSLETKGEYDPQFFDYQTILNYKITDKFKVSFLGNIALNNYRFVPKNRTTSFGTITNAKQFKVYFDGQEKDRFETYFGALSLNYRHSKSTDFTFLASGYLTNELVAYDISGEYWLDEAGTSGDSSGDDVIGGELGVGKYHEHARNRLKASVLSFSLKGNTSINKNNLSYGLLMQRENIYDRSREWELRDSAGYSLPHTGNGVDVIYNMTSRHDISSTRFTFFAQDSYKYLSGAGLFIFNGGIRLSYWDFNKEFLFSPRISVGFVPAANDRFSLRLASGIYYQSPFYKEYLESVTDENGNSHYVANKNIKSQRSIQVIFGGDYTFRALNRPFKLSAELYYKNLSNLIPYEIDNLKVVYSGRNESKGFVAGIDFKFFGQFVPGTDSWISFSLMKTQEDLNGVKVPRPTDQRYSFALYFQDYFPKFPKIKFSLRAIFSDGLPTTSPRSTRDIAYFRTPSYKRVDIGASYQLVGGSADGVRPNNFFRHFKSIWLGVDVFNLFDMANVSNYYWVTDVNNIQYAVPNYLTSRQINVRLSFDF
;
A
#
# COMPACT_ATOMS: atom_id res chain seq x y z
N MET A 1 -68.13 28.63 17.17
CA MET A 1 -67.94 27.69 16.04
C MET A 1 -67.62 28.38 14.71
N ARG A 2 -67.90 29.62 14.43
CA ARG A 2 -67.43 30.27 13.18
C ARG A 2 -65.97 30.63 13.12
N PHE A 3 -65.27 30.92 14.20
CA PHE A 3 -63.83 31.27 14.24
C PHE A 3 -62.91 30.09 14.01
N VAL A 4 -63.27 28.89 14.45
CA VAL A 4 -62.48 27.67 14.25
C VAL A 4 -62.49 27.19 12.78
N LYS A 5 -63.61 27.46 12.04
CA LYS A 5 -63.67 27.17 10.61
C LYS A 5 -62.77 28.06 9.76
N HIS A 6 -62.58 29.31 10.15
CA HIS A 6 -61.69 30.21 9.39
C HIS A 6 -60.23 29.92 9.67
N ILE A 7 -59.85 29.45 10.91
CA ILE A 7 -58.50 29.01 11.22
C ILE A 7 -58.14 27.69 10.52
N LEU A 8 -59.08 26.75 10.43
CA LEU A 8 -58.89 25.51 9.68
C LEU A 8 -58.82 25.76 8.14
N LEU A 9 -59.54 26.77 7.65
CA LEU A 9 -59.47 27.17 6.21
C LEU A 9 -58.14 27.89 5.93
N LEU A 10 -57.63 28.72 6.83
CA LEU A 10 -56.31 29.33 6.70
C LEU A 10 -55.16 28.31 6.84
N LEU A 11 -55.27 27.34 7.74
CA LEU A 11 -54.29 26.25 7.84
C LEU A 11 -54.29 25.37 6.58
N SER A 12 -55.44 25.12 5.97
CA SER A 12 -55.51 24.34 4.73
C SER A 12 -54.95 25.11 3.51
N LEU A 13 -55.02 26.47 3.51
CA LEU A 13 -54.38 27.28 2.47
C LEU A 13 -52.85 27.39 2.61
N VAL A 14 -52.29 27.28 3.81
CA VAL A 14 -50.86 27.30 4.06
C VAL A 14 -50.20 25.96 3.71
N THR A 15 -50.94 24.85 3.73
CA THR A 15 -50.39 23.51 3.36
C THR A 15 -50.40 23.29 1.84
N LEU A 16 -50.99 24.15 1.04
CA LEU A 16 -51.05 24.03 -0.42
C LEU A 16 -49.93 24.75 -1.19
N SER A 17 -49.02 25.43 -0.52
CA SER A 17 -48.01 26.26 -1.19
C SER A 17 -46.59 25.67 -1.24
N GLN A 18 -46.41 24.36 -1.09
CA GLN A 18 -45.16 23.69 -1.38
C GLN A 18 -45.29 22.60 -2.46
N LEU A 19 -45.92 22.95 -3.58
CA LEU A 19 -45.65 22.22 -4.81
C LEU A 19 -44.25 22.64 -5.31
N ASN A 20 -43.20 22.03 -4.76
CA ASN A 20 -41.87 22.11 -5.36
C ASN A 20 -41.99 21.56 -6.78
N ALA A 21 -41.89 22.43 -7.76
CA ALA A 21 -41.88 22.00 -9.18
C ALA A 21 -40.71 21.04 -9.35
N GLN A 22 -41.01 19.78 -9.53
CA GLN A 22 -40.00 18.75 -9.82
C GLN A 22 -39.81 18.68 -11.32
N ILE A 23 -38.53 18.67 -11.73
CA ILE A 23 -38.12 18.41 -13.11
C ILE A 23 -37.84 16.94 -13.23
N LYS A 24 -38.50 16.25 -14.14
CA LYS A 24 -38.26 14.86 -14.46
C LYS A 24 -37.44 14.76 -15.74
N ILE A 25 -36.19 14.29 -15.62
CA ILE A 25 -35.29 14.02 -16.73
C ILE A 25 -35.29 12.53 -16.98
N SER A 26 -35.70 12.12 -18.20
CA SER A 26 -35.76 10.71 -18.60
C SER A 26 -35.18 10.54 -19.99
N GLY A 27 -34.79 9.33 -20.35
CA GLY A 27 -34.27 9.07 -21.70
C GLY A 27 -33.59 7.71 -21.79
N LYS A 28 -32.89 7.50 -22.90
CA LYS A 28 -32.15 6.28 -23.20
C LYS A 28 -30.66 6.59 -23.37
N VAL A 29 -29.78 5.75 -22.82
CA VAL A 29 -28.33 5.81 -23.03
C VAL A 29 -27.94 4.64 -23.92
N VAL A 30 -27.24 4.94 -25.03
CA VAL A 30 -26.77 3.95 -26.00
C VAL A 30 -25.27 4.10 -26.25
N ASP A 31 -24.65 3.05 -26.80
CA ASP A 31 -23.26 3.09 -27.24
C ASP A 31 -23.12 3.63 -28.68
N ASP A 32 -21.92 3.58 -29.23
CA ASP A 32 -21.61 4.00 -30.62
C ASP A 32 -22.25 3.10 -31.69
N ASP A 33 -22.68 1.88 -31.33
CA ASP A 33 -23.39 0.92 -32.20
C ASP A 33 -24.90 0.87 -31.93
N ASP A 34 -25.48 1.88 -31.22
CA ASP A 34 -26.90 1.99 -30.84
C ASP A 34 -27.41 0.91 -29.86
N ASN A 35 -26.50 0.11 -29.25
CA ASN A 35 -26.88 -0.83 -28.20
C ASN A 35 -27.18 -0.08 -26.90
N PRO A 36 -28.21 -0.50 -26.13
CA PRO A 36 -28.51 0.12 -24.85
C PRO A 36 -27.34 -0.13 -23.85
N ILE A 37 -26.93 0.92 -23.18
CA ILE A 37 -25.95 0.83 -22.09
C ILE A 37 -26.69 0.75 -20.78
N GLU A 38 -26.59 -0.37 -20.13
CA GLU A 38 -27.11 -0.58 -18.79
C GLU A 38 -26.12 -0.16 -17.72
N LEU A 39 -26.64 0.16 -16.53
CA LEU A 39 -25.84 0.64 -15.39
C LEU A 39 -24.98 1.87 -15.73
N ALA A 40 -25.28 2.57 -16.81
CA ALA A 40 -24.73 3.90 -17.00
C ALA A 40 -25.24 4.81 -15.89
N THR A 41 -24.34 5.52 -15.26
CA THR A 41 -24.67 6.44 -14.15
C THR A 41 -25.02 7.80 -14.71
N ILE A 42 -26.21 8.30 -14.39
CA ILE A 42 -26.68 9.64 -14.70
C ILE A 42 -26.70 10.43 -13.40
N ARG A 43 -25.87 11.45 -13.27
CA ARG A 43 -25.77 12.27 -12.06
C ARG A 43 -25.85 13.75 -12.37
N ILE A 44 -26.28 14.52 -11.39
CA ILE A 44 -26.26 15.98 -11.45
C ILE A 44 -24.91 16.45 -10.91
N ALA A 45 -24.17 17.22 -11.71
CA ALA A 45 -22.87 17.75 -11.32
C ALA A 45 -22.95 18.56 -10.02
N GLY A 46 -22.02 18.35 -9.12
CA GLY A 46 -21.97 19.03 -7.82
C GLY A 46 -23.04 18.57 -6.80
N THR A 47 -23.73 17.45 -7.06
CA THR A 47 -24.74 16.88 -6.15
C THR A 47 -24.56 15.38 -6.02
N ALA A 48 -25.13 14.78 -4.96
CA ALA A 48 -25.22 13.34 -4.80
C ALA A 48 -26.44 12.71 -5.51
N LEU A 49 -27.19 13.48 -6.32
CA LEU A 49 -28.36 13.00 -7.03
C LEU A 49 -27.94 12.30 -8.31
N GLY A 50 -28.34 11.05 -8.45
CA GLY A 50 -28.11 10.26 -9.65
C GLY A 50 -28.94 8.99 -9.68
N VAL A 51 -29.04 8.39 -10.86
CA VAL A 51 -29.71 7.11 -11.13
C VAL A 51 -28.85 6.33 -12.12
N ASN A 52 -29.08 5.02 -12.21
CA ASN A 52 -28.47 4.19 -13.23
C ASN A 52 -29.52 3.81 -14.29
N THR A 53 -29.05 3.55 -15.51
CA THR A 53 -29.91 2.98 -16.58
C THR A 53 -30.26 1.53 -16.23
N ASP A 54 -31.45 1.16 -16.65
CA ASP A 54 -31.96 -0.21 -16.61
C ASP A 54 -31.34 -1.08 -17.75
N LEU A 55 -31.81 -2.33 -17.86
CA LEU A 55 -31.41 -3.30 -18.88
C LEU A 55 -31.66 -2.84 -20.33
N LYS A 56 -32.55 -1.89 -20.53
CA LYS A 56 -32.87 -1.32 -21.84
C LYS A 56 -32.17 0.02 -22.09
N GLY A 57 -31.28 0.40 -21.20
CA GLY A 57 -30.60 1.69 -21.23
C GLY A 57 -31.46 2.87 -20.80
N MET A 58 -32.67 2.64 -20.24
CA MET A 58 -33.61 3.68 -19.86
C MET A 58 -33.29 4.22 -18.45
N TYR A 59 -33.51 5.51 -18.24
CA TYR A 59 -33.34 6.15 -16.94
C TYR A 59 -34.44 7.17 -16.66
N SER A 60 -34.69 7.47 -15.41
CA SER A 60 -35.59 8.52 -14.97
C SER A 60 -35.09 9.14 -13.68
N LEU A 61 -34.74 10.42 -13.70
CA LEU A 61 -34.22 11.19 -12.58
C LEU A 61 -35.15 12.38 -12.30
N SER A 62 -35.60 12.49 -11.06
CA SER A 62 -36.38 13.64 -10.58
C SER A 62 -35.52 14.56 -9.74
N ILE A 63 -35.51 15.85 -10.06
CA ILE A 63 -34.72 16.88 -9.34
C ILE A 63 -35.59 18.07 -9.00
N ALA A 64 -35.20 18.83 -7.98
CA ALA A 64 -35.80 20.14 -7.70
C ALA A 64 -35.48 21.15 -8.82
N GLN A 65 -36.36 22.07 -9.07
CA GLN A 65 -36.16 23.11 -10.08
C GLN A 65 -34.95 23.98 -9.76
N LYS A 66 -34.06 24.19 -10.75
CA LYS A 66 -32.87 25.06 -10.68
C LYS A 66 -32.69 25.78 -12.01
N ASP A 67 -32.10 26.97 -11.98
CA ASP A 67 -31.88 27.78 -13.19
C ASP A 67 -30.94 27.13 -14.22
N THR A 68 -29.97 26.37 -13.72
CA THR A 68 -29.07 25.59 -14.59
C THR A 68 -28.72 24.26 -13.93
N VAL A 69 -28.80 23.19 -14.72
CA VAL A 69 -28.49 21.84 -14.28
C VAL A 69 -27.50 21.22 -15.29
N GLU A 70 -26.36 20.78 -14.82
CA GLU A 70 -25.42 19.98 -15.61
C GLU A 70 -25.63 18.50 -15.28
N VAL A 71 -26.06 17.73 -16.29
CA VAL A 71 -26.27 16.29 -16.18
C VAL A 71 -25.06 15.58 -16.75
N VAL A 72 -24.44 14.71 -15.99
CA VAL A 72 -23.27 13.92 -16.38
C VAL A 72 -23.68 12.47 -16.57
N PHE A 73 -23.39 11.92 -17.74
CA PHE A 73 -23.61 10.53 -18.12
C PHE A 73 -22.26 9.82 -18.14
N SER A 74 -22.10 8.75 -17.40
CA SER A 74 -20.84 7.99 -17.30
C SER A 74 -21.10 6.49 -17.27
N CYS A 75 -20.22 5.72 -17.91
CA CYS A 75 -20.22 4.26 -17.83
C CYS A 75 -18.79 3.75 -17.99
N ILE A 76 -18.46 2.64 -17.30
CA ILE A 76 -17.11 2.02 -17.41
C ILE A 76 -16.86 1.61 -18.87
N GLY A 77 -15.71 2.03 -19.40
CA GLY A 77 -15.33 1.77 -20.78
C GLY A 77 -15.87 2.77 -21.80
N TYR A 78 -16.54 3.83 -21.34
CA TYR A 78 -17.09 4.89 -22.19
C TYR A 78 -16.64 6.27 -21.73
N SER A 79 -16.56 7.22 -22.65
CA SER A 79 -16.28 8.64 -22.33
C SER A 79 -17.50 9.27 -21.67
N ASP A 80 -17.27 10.10 -20.67
CA ASP A 80 -18.32 10.87 -20.04
C ASP A 80 -18.91 11.90 -21.00
N VAL A 81 -20.24 12.03 -20.97
CA VAL A 81 -20.96 13.06 -21.72
C VAL A 81 -21.64 13.99 -20.73
N LYS A 82 -21.37 15.29 -20.86
CA LYS A 82 -22.02 16.33 -20.06
C LYS A 82 -23.06 17.06 -20.90
N ARG A 83 -24.21 17.33 -20.29
CA ARG A 83 -25.31 18.10 -20.91
C ARG A 83 -25.75 19.18 -19.94
N ARG A 84 -25.66 20.42 -20.39
CA ARG A 84 -26.10 21.58 -19.62
C ARG A 84 -27.51 21.95 -20.01
N LEU A 85 -28.45 21.94 -19.08
CA LEU A 85 -29.83 22.36 -19.20
C LEU A 85 -29.97 23.72 -18.55
N VAL A 86 -30.44 24.70 -19.32
CA VAL A 86 -30.72 26.07 -18.83
C VAL A 86 -32.22 26.21 -18.64
N GLU A 87 -32.66 26.67 -17.46
CA GLU A 87 -34.05 26.81 -17.06
C GLU A 87 -34.95 25.59 -17.38
N PRO A 88 -34.53 24.37 -16.97
CA PRO A 88 -35.31 23.18 -17.30
C PRO A 88 -36.66 23.20 -16.58
N LYS A 89 -37.76 22.90 -17.28
CA LYS A 89 -39.13 22.86 -16.76
C LYS A 89 -39.86 21.58 -17.15
N GLY A 90 -40.64 21.02 -16.23
CA GLY A 90 -41.51 19.88 -16.49
C GLY A 90 -40.76 18.56 -16.75
N GLN A 91 -41.18 17.84 -17.78
CA GLN A 91 -40.55 16.57 -18.18
C GLN A 91 -39.65 16.78 -19.40
N ILE A 92 -38.39 16.35 -19.31
CA ILE A 92 -37.37 16.49 -20.33
C ILE A 92 -36.92 15.11 -20.75
N THR A 93 -36.98 14.81 -22.07
CA THR A 93 -36.41 13.59 -22.61
C THR A 93 -35.02 13.89 -23.17
N LEU A 94 -34.00 13.20 -22.63
CA LEU A 94 -32.61 13.40 -22.99
C LEU A 94 -31.96 12.06 -23.33
N ASN A 95 -31.91 11.72 -24.61
CA ASN A 95 -31.21 10.54 -25.11
C ASN A 95 -29.72 10.87 -25.32
N VAL A 96 -28.86 10.00 -24.87
CA VAL A 96 -27.43 10.25 -24.90
C VAL A 96 -26.69 9.04 -25.46
N ARG A 97 -25.71 9.31 -26.32
CA ARG A 97 -24.77 8.33 -26.84
C ARG A 97 -23.44 8.48 -26.10
N LEU A 98 -22.96 7.38 -25.52
CA LEU A 98 -21.62 7.29 -24.96
C LEU A 98 -20.71 6.59 -25.95
N TYR A 99 -19.49 7.09 -26.07
CA TYR A 99 -18.47 6.52 -26.98
C TYR A 99 -17.51 5.65 -26.18
N ARG A 100 -17.21 4.46 -26.70
CA ARG A 100 -16.21 3.58 -26.10
C ARG A 100 -14.83 4.25 -26.08
N VAL A 101 -14.15 4.15 -24.97
CA VAL A 101 -12.77 4.66 -24.82
C VAL A 101 -11.81 3.52 -24.56
N SER A 102 -10.58 3.68 -25.04
CA SER A 102 -9.49 2.78 -24.66
C SER A 102 -9.27 2.83 -23.14
N LYS A 103 -8.78 1.74 -22.55
CA LYS A 103 -8.61 1.53 -21.10
C LYS A 103 -7.92 2.70 -20.38
N GLU A 104 -7.02 3.42 -21.06
CA GLU A 104 -6.30 4.58 -20.52
C GLU A 104 -7.17 5.80 -20.14
N LEU A 105 -8.30 6.01 -20.83
CA LEU A 105 -9.18 7.15 -20.59
C LEU A 105 -10.38 6.82 -19.67
N ALA A 106 -10.75 5.56 -19.57
CA ALA A 106 -11.87 5.12 -18.73
C ALA A 106 -11.51 5.09 -17.23
N GLU A 107 -10.23 5.01 -16.89
CA GLU A 107 -9.75 4.92 -15.50
C GLU A 107 -9.75 6.26 -14.75
N LEU A 108 -9.86 7.39 -15.45
CA LEU A 108 -9.69 8.72 -14.86
C LEU A 108 -10.91 9.28 -14.10
N GLN A 109 -12.07 8.60 -14.09
CA GLN A 109 -13.26 9.08 -13.37
C GLN A 109 -13.93 7.99 -12.54
N VAL A 110 -13.19 7.36 -11.64
CA VAL A 110 -13.74 6.34 -10.75
C VAL A 110 -14.09 6.93 -9.39
N THR A 111 -15.37 6.92 -9.05
CA THR A 111 -15.83 7.13 -7.67
C THR A 111 -15.83 5.77 -6.95
N GLU A 112 -15.41 5.72 -5.71
CA GLU A 112 -15.39 4.50 -4.86
C GLU A 112 -16.76 3.83 -4.70
N PHE A 113 -17.85 4.53 -5.07
CA PHE A 113 -19.21 3.99 -5.09
C PHE A 113 -19.56 3.20 -6.35
N LYS A 114 -18.65 3.06 -7.32
CA LYS A 114 -18.88 2.16 -8.46
C LYS A 114 -19.03 0.72 -7.97
N LYS A 115 -19.95 0.00 -8.62
CA LYS A 115 -20.21 -1.41 -8.33
C LYS A 115 -18.95 -2.22 -8.64
N GLN A 116 -18.39 -2.80 -7.60
CA GLN A 116 -17.19 -3.58 -7.72
C GLN A 116 -17.54 -5.02 -8.10
N THR A 117 -17.24 -5.38 -9.33
CA THR A 117 -17.46 -6.73 -9.89
C THR A 117 -16.17 -7.54 -10.00
N THR A 118 -15.03 -6.92 -9.68
CA THR A 118 -13.70 -7.55 -9.63
C THR A 118 -13.08 -7.37 -8.25
N SER A 119 -11.99 -8.05 -7.96
CA SER A 119 -11.22 -7.87 -6.72
C SER A 119 -10.42 -6.57 -6.65
N MET A 120 -10.31 -5.83 -7.75
CA MET A 120 -9.57 -4.56 -7.82
C MET A 120 -10.43 -3.41 -7.29
N GLN A 121 -9.99 -2.76 -6.22
CA GLN A 121 -10.59 -1.54 -5.65
C GLN A 121 -9.85 -0.32 -6.17
N THR A 122 -10.57 0.73 -6.50
CA THR A 122 -9.97 1.99 -6.94
C THR A 122 -10.17 3.06 -5.86
N ILE A 123 -9.11 3.80 -5.55
CA ILE A 123 -9.08 4.86 -4.55
C ILE A 123 -8.61 6.14 -5.25
N ASP A 124 -9.29 7.26 -5.00
CA ASP A 124 -8.85 8.56 -5.54
C ASP A 124 -7.50 8.94 -4.93
N GLY A 125 -6.54 9.26 -5.79
CA GLY A 125 -5.22 9.70 -5.41
C GLY A 125 -5.17 11.01 -4.60
N LYS A 126 -6.27 11.70 -4.39
CA LYS A 126 -6.35 12.88 -3.52
C LYS A 126 -6.64 12.56 -2.06
N ALA A 127 -7.09 11.34 -1.76
CA ALA A 127 -7.54 10.94 -0.43
C ALA A 127 -6.44 11.06 0.63
N TYR A 128 -5.16 10.83 0.28
CA TYR A 128 -4.05 10.82 1.26
C TYR A 128 -3.42 12.19 1.56
N LYS A 129 -3.64 13.24 0.73
CA LYS A 129 -2.91 14.53 0.84
C LYS A 129 -2.98 15.20 2.22
N LEU A 130 -4.03 14.95 2.98
CA LEU A 130 -4.26 15.52 4.31
C LEU A 130 -4.22 14.48 5.43
N SER A 131 -3.90 13.22 5.12
CA SER A 131 -3.77 12.18 6.12
C SER A 131 -2.53 12.40 7.00
N PRO A 132 -2.64 12.26 8.33
CA PRO A 132 -1.48 12.24 9.19
C PRO A 132 -0.66 10.97 8.90
N ASP A 133 0.57 11.15 8.46
CA ASP A 133 1.47 10.05 8.12
C ASP A 133 2.89 10.36 8.56
N VAL A 134 3.45 9.49 9.37
CA VAL A 134 4.83 9.55 9.86
C VAL A 134 5.84 9.44 8.71
N SER A 135 5.48 8.77 7.64
CA SER A 135 6.34 8.67 6.45
C SER A 135 6.32 9.93 5.57
N GLY A 136 5.51 10.95 5.92
CA GLY A 136 5.39 12.19 5.17
C GLY A 136 4.44 12.12 3.97
N GLY A 137 3.43 11.24 4.03
CA GLY A 137 2.43 11.01 2.98
C GLY A 137 2.85 9.89 2.03
N SER A 138 2.56 8.63 2.36
CA SER A 138 2.78 7.51 1.46
C SER A 138 1.48 6.82 1.07
N VAL A 139 1.45 6.29 -0.14
CA VAL A 139 0.33 5.49 -0.62
C VAL A 139 0.19 4.21 0.21
N GLU A 140 1.30 3.60 0.59
CA GLU A 140 1.34 2.37 1.40
C GLU A 140 0.76 2.59 2.81
N SER A 141 0.97 3.79 3.38
CA SER A 141 0.35 4.16 4.64
C SER A 141 -1.18 4.21 4.54
N LEU A 142 -1.72 4.73 3.44
CA LEU A 142 -3.15 4.68 3.16
C LEU A 142 -3.62 3.23 2.96
N ILE A 143 -2.91 2.44 2.16
CA ILE A 143 -3.23 1.02 1.91
C ILE A 143 -3.25 0.21 3.22
N SER A 144 -2.37 0.50 4.18
CA SER A 144 -2.34 -0.19 5.47
C SER A 144 -3.60 0.01 6.33
N THR A 145 -4.49 0.95 5.97
CA THR A 145 -5.80 1.12 6.60
C THR A 145 -6.93 0.34 5.91
N MET A 146 -6.62 -0.36 4.80
CA MET A 146 -7.59 -1.16 4.07
C MET A 146 -7.83 -2.52 4.74
N ALA A 147 -9.00 -3.10 4.49
CA ALA A 147 -9.33 -4.44 5.00
C ALA A 147 -8.39 -5.50 4.39
N GLY A 148 -7.93 -6.45 5.21
CA GLY A 148 -6.99 -7.48 4.83
C GLY A 148 -5.52 -7.02 4.75
N VAL A 149 -5.25 -5.77 5.10
CA VAL A 149 -3.89 -5.20 5.09
C VAL A 149 -3.44 -4.88 6.50
N SER A 150 -2.17 -5.09 6.78
CA SER A 150 -1.55 -4.74 8.04
C SER A 150 -0.11 -4.28 7.86
N SER A 151 0.38 -3.50 8.81
CA SER A 151 1.78 -3.08 8.90
C SER A 151 2.21 -3.22 10.36
N LYS A 152 3.43 -3.64 10.58
CA LYS A 152 4.03 -3.80 11.91
C LYS A 152 4.93 -2.63 12.33
N ASN A 153 5.22 -1.73 11.40
CA ASN A 153 6.17 -0.65 11.61
C ASN A 153 5.69 0.61 10.87
N GLU A 154 5.47 1.67 11.59
CA GLU A 154 5.04 2.96 11.03
C GLU A 154 6.14 3.69 10.25
N MET A 155 7.39 3.31 10.44
CA MET A 155 8.53 3.90 9.72
C MET A 155 8.83 3.17 8.41
N SER A 156 8.11 2.08 8.13
CA SER A 156 8.28 1.26 6.94
C SER A 156 7.13 1.47 5.96
N SER A 157 7.42 1.44 4.67
CA SER A 157 6.42 1.36 3.61
C SER A 157 6.01 -0.09 3.29
N GLN A 158 6.53 -1.07 4.02
CA GLN A 158 6.15 -2.47 3.89
C GLN A 158 4.76 -2.71 4.48
N TYR A 159 3.95 -3.46 3.74
CA TYR A 159 2.64 -3.91 4.19
C TYR A 159 2.45 -5.40 3.90
N MET A 160 1.72 -6.06 4.77
CA MET A 160 1.35 -7.47 4.66
C MET A 160 -0.11 -7.58 4.23
N VAL A 161 -0.43 -8.50 3.32
CA VAL A 161 -1.79 -8.69 2.82
C VAL A 161 -2.24 -10.12 3.02
N ARG A 162 -3.32 -10.30 3.81
CA ARG A 162 -3.94 -11.60 4.05
C ARG A 162 -2.90 -12.68 4.35
N GLY A 163 -2.05 -12.43 5.35
CA GLY A 163 -1.03 -13.37 5.81
C GLY A 163 0.17 -13.58 4.88
N GLY A 164 0.27 -12.84 3.79
CA GLY A 164 1.46 -12.80 2.95
C GLY A 164 2.48 -11.80 3.46
N THR A 165 3.74 -11.99 3.10
CA THR A 165 4.83 -11.05 3.38
C THR A 165 4.78 -9.85 2.43
N TYR A 166 5.58 -8.83 2.69
CA TYR A 166 5.67 -7.68 1.77
C TYR A 166 6.21 -8.10 0.39
N ASP A 167 7.07 -9.10 0.31
CA ASP A 167 7.62 -9.63 -0.95
C ASP A 167 6.56 -10.33 -1.82
N GLU A 168 5.42 -10.70 -1.23
CA GLU A 168 4.30 -11.31 -1.95
C GLU A 168 3.38 -10.26 -2.63
N ASN A 169 3.72 -8.97 -2.58
CA ASN A 169 2.96 -7.87 -3.16
C ASN A 169 3.64 -7.36 -4.43
N SER A 170 2.87 -7.11 -5.49
CA SER A 170 3.37 -6.46 -6.70
C SER A 170 2.97 -4.99 -6.74
N VAL A 171 3.85 -4.15 -7.27
CA VAL A 171 3.62 -2.72 -7.47
C VAL A 171 3.84 -2.40 -8.95
N TYR A 172 2.86 -1.71 -9.52
CA TYR A 172 2.92 -1.21 -10.90
C TYR A 172 2.80 0.31 -10.87
N ILE A 173 3.53 0.99 -11.75
CA ILE A 173 3.39 2.42 -12.01
C ILE A 173 3.16 2.60 -13.50
N ASN A 174 1.99 3.15 -13.87
CA ASN A 174 1.56 3.31 -15.26
C ASN A 174 1.65 1.99 -16.07
N GLY A 175 1.28 0.86 -15.45
CA GLY A 175 1.30 -0.47 -16.07
C GLY A 175 2.69 -1.11 -16.19
N ILE A 176 3.73 -0.49 -15.63
CA ILE A 176 5.10 -0.97 -15.59
C ILE A 176 5.35 -1.59 -14.21
N GLU A 177 5.74 -2.86 -14.17
CA GLU A 177 6.09 -3.53 -12.92
C GLU A 177 7.38 -2.94 -12.33
N VAL A 178 7.33 -2.63 -11.04
CA VAL A 178 8.48 -2.14 -10.29
C VAL A 178 9.15 -3.32 -9.60
N TYR A 179 10.39 -3.60 -9.97
CA TYR A 179 11.15 -4.75 -9.47
C TYR A 179 11.34 -4.72 -7.95
N ARG A 180 11.72 -3.57 -7.41
CA ARG A 180 11.89 -3.35 -5.95
C ARG A 180 11.17 -2.06 -5.56
N PRO A 181 9.97 -2.15 -5.00
CA PRO A 181 9.17 -0.97 -4.68
C PRO A 181 9.73 -0.15 -3.51
N LEU A 182 10.67 -0.71 -2.75
CA LEU A 182 11.34 0.00 -1.65
C LEU A 182 12.70 0.50 -2.12
N LEU A 183 12.97 1.78 -1.91
CA LEU A 183 14.23 2.41 -2.28
C LEU A 183 15.37 2.12 -1.29
N VAL A 184 15.03 1.76 -0.06
CA VAL A 184 16.00 1.42 1.00
C VAL A 184 15.41 0.32 1.87
N THR A 185 16.23 -0.67 2.20
CA THR A 185 15.92 -1.73 3.17
C THR A 185 17.07 -1.82 4.17
N SER A 186 17.11 -0.92 5.14
CA SER A 186 18.13 -0.92 6.19
C SER A 186 17.47 -1.04 7.56
N GLY A 187 17.94 -2.00 8.32
CA GLY A 187 17.73 -2.31 9.74
C GLY A 187 16.47 -1.74 10.40
N GLN A 188 16.56 -0.57 10.96
CA GLN A 188 15.47 0.03 11.75
C GLN A 188 14.58 0.99 10.96
N GLN A 189 15.06 1.50 9.84
CA GLN A 189 14.29 2.40 8.99
C GLN A 189 14.37 1.97 7.54
N GLU A 190 13.22 1.86 6.92
CA GLU A 190 13.10 1.76 5.48
C GLU A 190 12.91 3.15 4.88
N GLY A 191 13.53 3.35 3.72
CA GLY A 191 13.51 4.62 3.05
C GLY A 191 12.17 4.97 2.41
N LEU A 192 12.22 5.96 1.53
CA LEU A 192 11.07 6.37 0.73
C LEU A 192 10.59 5.20 -0.14
N SER A 193 9.28 5.03 -0.24
CA SER A 193 8.68 4.23 -1.30
C SER A 193 9.05 4.81 -2.68
N ILE A 194 9.15 3.96 -3.68
CA ILE A 194 9.33 4.40 -5.07
C ILE A 194 8.12 5.22 -5.56
N ILE A 195 6.93 5.01 -5.00
CA ILE A 195 5.73 5.77 -5.37
C ILE A 195 5.87 7.20 -4.84
N ASN A 196 5.87 8.17 -5.76
CA ASN A 196 5.82 9.57 -5.37
C ASN A 196 4.35 10.02 -5.23
N PRO A 197 3.88 10.29 -4.01
CA PRO A 197 2.48 10.61 -3.77
C PRO A 197 2.03 11.89 -4.50
N ASP A 198 2.88 12.90 -4.65
CA ASP A 198 2.52 14.15 -5.34
C ASP A 198 2.24 13.97 -6.84
N MET A 199 2.64 12.83 -7.41
CA MET A 199 2.42 12.49 -8.81
C MET A 199 1.21 11.58 -9.03
N VAL A 200 0.66 10.97 -7.96
CA VAL A 200 -0.42 9.97 -8.07
C VAL A 200 -1.73 10.61 -8.53
N GLY A 201 -2.34 10.01 -9.55
CA GLY A 201 -3.68 10.32 -10.04
C GLY A 201 -4.72 9.31 -9.56
N ASN A 202 -4.40 8.02 -9.68
CA ASN A 202 -5.30 6.93 -9.32
C ASN A 202 -4.53 5.80 -8.65
N ILE A 203 -5.19 5.12 -7.72
CA ILE A 203 -4.68 3.95 -6.99
C ILE A 203 -5.65 2.81 -7.23
N ALA A 204 -5.19 1.71 -7.81
CA ALA A 204 -5.94 0.47 -7.91
C ALA A 204 -5.25 -0.59 -7.04
N PHE A 205 -6.02 -1.21 -6.14
CA PHE A 205 -5.50 -2.15 -5.17
C PHE A 205 -6.34 -3.42 -5.09
N SER A 206 -5.67 -4.58 -5.05
CA SER A 206 -6.32 -5.88 -4.89
C SER A 206 -5.64 -6.70 -3.79
N THR A 207 -6.42 -7.27 -2.90
CA THR A 207 -5.97 -8.15 -1.80
C THR A 207 -5.97 -9.64 -2.18
N GLY A 208 -6.02 -9.93 -3.48
CA GLY A 208 -6.02 -11.28 -4.07
C GLY A 208 -7.08 -11.43 -5.16
N GLY A 209 -7.10 -12.55 -5.85
CA GLY A 209 -8.06 -12.79 -6.94
C GLY A 209 -7.84 -11.90 -8.17
N PHE A 210 -6.65 -11.33 -8.35
CA PHE A 210 -6.33 -10.42 -9.45
C PHE A 210 -6.16 -11.17 -10.78
N SER A 211 -6.36 -10.42 -11.88
CA SER A 211 -6.39 -10.95 -13.25
C SER A 211 -5.03 -11.49 -13.73
N ALA A 212 -5.01 -12.23 -14.86
CA ALA A 212 -3.81 -12.87 -15.41
C ALA A 212 -2.76 -11.87 -15.94
N GLU A 213 -3.16 -10.62 -16.19
CA GLU A 213 -2.25 -9.54 -16.55
C GLU A 213 -1.18 -9.28 -15.48
N TYR A 214 -1.58 -9.36 -14.20
CA TYR A 214 -0.69 -9.21 -13.05
C TYR A 214 -0.10 -10.56 -12.65
N GLY A 215 1.17 -10.61 -12.28
CA GLY A 215 1.82 -11.89 -12.02
C GLY A 215 2.93 -11.88 -10.99
N ASP A 216 3.46 -13.09 -10.83
CA ASP A 216 4.69 -13.39 -10.10
C ASP A 216 4.68 -13.02 -8.61
N LYS A 217 3.46 -12.81 -8.05
CA LYS A 217 3.19 -12.54 -6.63
C LYS A 217 1.93 -13.28 -6.16
N MET A 218 1.87 -13.58 -4.86
CA MET A 218 0.81 -14.42 -4.28
C MET A 218 -0.23 -13.65 -3.47
N SER A 219 0.05 -12.41 -3.05
CA SER A 219 -0.82 -11.75 -2.06
C SER A 219 -1.58 -10.56 -2.59
N SER A 220 -0.94 -9.55 -3.16
CA SER A 220 -1.63 -8.36 -3.62
C SER A 220 -1.04 -7.73 -4.87
N VAL A 221 -1.83 -6.83 -5.45
CA VAL A 221 -1.42 -5.94 -6.54
C VAL A 221 -1.76 -4.51 -6.16
N LEU A 222 -0.79 -3.61 -6.26
CA LEU A 222 -0.94 -2.18 -6.17
C LEU A 222 -0.57 -1.58 -7.53
N ASP A 223 -1.55 -1.04 -8.25
CA ASP A 223 -1.36 -0.43 -9.56
C ASP A 223 -1.63 1.07 -9.47
N ILE A 224 -0.60 1.85 -9.71
CA ILE A 224 -0.58 3.31 -9.58
C ILE A 224 -0.57 3.93 -10.96
N THR A 225 -1.51 4.84 -11.18
CA THR A 225 -1.49 5.69 -12.37
C THR A 225 -1.09 7.10 -11.95
N TYR A 226 0.01 7.61 -12.48
CA TYR A 226 0.40 9.00 -12.29
C TYR A 226 -0.51 9.92 -13.10
N ARG A 227 -0.80 11.09 -12.53
CA ARG A 227 -1.67 12.08 -13.18
C ARG A 227 -1.05 12.65 -14.45
N ASP A 228 -1.86 12.94 -15.42
CA ASP A 228 -1.47 13.65 -16.65
C ASP A 228 -1.92 15.12 -16.50
N PRO A 229 -1.01 16.10 -16.40
CA PRO A 229 -1.38 17.49 -16.21
C PRO A 229 -2.19 18.01 -17.40
N GLU A 230 -3.27 18.74 -17.15
CA GLU A 230 -4.04 19.43 -18.21
C GLU A 230 -3.58 20.86 -18.45
N LYS A 231 -2.94 21.46 -17.47
CA LYS A 231 -2.44 22.86 -17.46
C LYS A 231 -1.20 22.97 -16.62
N LEU A 232 -0.65 24.17 -16.54
CA LEU A 232 0.42 24.47 -15.59
C LEU A 232 -0.13 24.29 -14.16
N GLU A 233 0.52 23.44 -13.39
CA GLU A 233 0.19 23.15 -12.02
C GLU A 233 1.43 22.74 -11.23
N GLY A 234 1.41 22.97 -9.93
CA GLY A 234 2.49 22.53 -9.06
C GLY A 234 2.05 22.48 -7.60
N SER A 235 2.84 21.78 -6.82
CA SER A 235 2.69 21.75 -5.37
C SER A 235 4.05 21.78 -4.69
N VAL A 236 4.13 22.47 -3.57
CA VAL A 236 5.27 22.44 -2.64
C VAL A 236 4.74 22.04 -1.29
N ALA A 237 5.34 21.05 -0.67
CA ALA A 237 5.03 20.68 0.72
C ALA A 237 6.33 20.71 1.53
N LEU A 238 6.26 21.36 2.69
CA LEU A 238 7.36 21.45 3.65
C LEU A 238 6.87 20.93 4.99
N SER A 239 7.70 20.16 5.66
CA SER A 239 7.43 19.64 7.01
C SER A 239 8.73 19.56 7.82
N LEU A 240 8.61 19.29 9.12
CA LEU A 240 9.78 19.04 9.98
C LEU A 240 10.59 17.81 9.54
N MET A 241 9.99 16.91 8.76
CA MET A 241 10.61 15.68 8.28
C MET A 241 11.21 15.79 6.88
N GLY A 242 11.06 16.93 6.20
CA GLY A 242 11.54 17.14 4.84
C GLY A 242 10.58 17.95 3.98
N GLY A 243 10.77 17.85 2.67
CA GLY A 243 9.93 18.59 1.71
C GLY A 243 9.77 17.86 0.39
N SER A 244 8.74 18.26 -0.35
CA SER A 244 8.49 17.79 -1.71
C SER A 244 8.11 18.96 -2.62
N LEU A 245 8.39 18.78 -3.89
CA LEU A 245 8.03 19.69 -4.98
C LEU A 245 7.50 18.87 -6.14
N SER A 246 6.32 19.21 -6.63
CA SER A 246 5.85 18.66 -7.91
C SER A 246 5.51 19.78 -8.88
N PHE A 247 5.76 19.53 -10.15
CA PHE A 247 5.53 20.47 -11.24
C PHE A 247 4.98 19.73 -12.44
N GLY A 248 3.86 20.20 -12.99
CA GLY A 248 3.22 19.63 -14.16
C GLY A 248 2.85 20.70 -15.18
N GLN A 249 3.02 20.36 -16.45
CA GLN A 249 2.65 21.24 -17.56
C GLN A 249 2.17 20.41 -18.75
N SER A 250 1.19 20.91 -19.46
CA SER A 250 0.68 20.28 -20.67
C SER A 250 0.51 21.29 -21.81
N SER A 251 0.74 20.81 -23.02
CA SER A 251 0.43 21.44 -24.27
C SER A 251 -0.39 20.48 -25.15
N LYS A 252 -0.78 20.89 -26.36
CA LYS A 252 -1.60 20.03 -27.25
C LYS A 252 -0.99 18.66 -27.54
N LYS A 253 0.34 18.55 -27.60
CA LYS A 253 1.04 17.31 -27.95
C LYS A 253 1.97 16.78 -26.87
N PHE A 254 2.34 17.60 -25.90
CA PHE A 254 3.34 17.26 -24.91
C PHE A 254 2.83 17.56 -23.51
N SER A 255 2.94 16.60 -22.62
CA SER A 255 2.73 16.78 -21.18
C SER A 255 3.94 16.28 -20.40
N GLN A 256 4.22 16.95 -19.30
CA GLN A 256 5.32 16.61 -18.40
C GLN A 256 4.88 16.76 -16.95
N LEU A 257 5.34 15.85 -16.11
CA LEU A 257 5.14 15.89 -14.67
C LEU A 257 6.45 15.51 -13.99
N HIS A 258 6.88 16.33 -13.05
CA HIS A 258 8.12 16.14 -12.30
C HIS A 258 7.80 16.13 -10.82
N GLY A 259 8.50 15.31 -10.05
CA GLY A 259 8.40 15.25 -8.61
C GLY A 259 9.77 15.12 -7.97
N PHE A 260 10.04 15.93 -6.96
CA PHE A 260 11.25 15.92 -6.15
C PHE A 260 10.86 15.68 -4.71
N ARG A 261 11.59 14.83 -4.00
CA ARG A 261 11.42 14.63 -2.57
C ARG A 261 12.79 14.65 -1.89
N TYR A 262 12.82 15.34 -0.77
CA TYR A 262 13.93 15.27 0.18
C TYR A 262 13.39 14.99 1.56
N LYS A 263 13.93 13.99 2.24
CA LYS A 263 13.49 13.57 3.57
C LYS A 263 14.69 13.39 4.49
N ARG A 264 14.56 13.90 5.71
CA ARG A 264 15.53 13.73 6.79
C ARG A 264 14.81 13.51 8.10
N ASN A 265 14.66 12.26 8.51
CA ASN A 265 13.83 11.88 9.66
C ASN A 265 14.61 11.86 10.98
N THR A 266 15.62 12.69 11.14
CA THR A 266 16.49 12.73 12.33
C THR A 266 15.67 12.93 13.62
N THR A 267 14.69 13.82 13.62
CA THR A 267 13.82 14.10 14.78
C THR A 267 12.95 12.91 15.14
N LEU A 268 12.37 12.24 14.15
CA LEU A 268 11.53 11.07 14.35
C LEU A 268 12.32 9.90 14.93
N LEU A 269 13.47 9.61 14.36
CA LEU A 269 14.36 8.53 14.83
C LEU A 269 14.98 8.83 16.20
N GLY A 270 15.22 10.11 16.52
CA GLY A 270 15.66 10.52 17.84
C GLY A 270 14.64 10.25 18.95
N SER A 271 13.38 9.96 18.61
CA SER A 271 12.34 9.57 19.57
C SER A 271 12.27 8.08 19.84
N LEU A 272 13.03 7.28 19.12
CA LEU A 272 13.15 5.85 19.42
C LEU A 272 13.82 5.64 20.79
N GLU A 273 13.41 4.62 21.48
CA GLU A 273 14.06 4.23 22.74
C GLU A 273 15.48 3.72 22.51
N THR A 274 15.77 3.11 21.36
CA THR A 274 17.12 2.89 20.83
C THR A 274 17.78 4.23 20.56
N LYS A 275 18.37 4.82 21.62
CA LYS A 275 19.09 6.08 21.51
C LYS A 275 20.27 5.94 20.55
N GLY A 276 20.34 6.83 19.58
CA GLY A 276 21.41 6.87 18.59
C GLY A 276 21.43 8.19 17.85
N GLU A 277 22.56 8.49 17.22
CA GLU A 277 22.63 9.56 16.24
C GLU A 277 22.25 8.98 14.88
N TYR A 278 21.05 9.28 14.46
CA TYR A 278 20.51 8.87 13.16
C TYR A 278 20.62 10.04 12.18
N ASP A 279 21.25 9.84 11.05
CA ASP A 279 21.31 10.83 9.98
C ASP A 279 20.91 10.20 8.62
N PRO A 280 19.61 9.90 8.46
CA PRO A 280 19.08 9.44 7.19
C PRO A 280 18.87 10.63 6.26
N GLN A 281 19.34 10.52 5.02
CA GLN A 281 19.15 11.50 3.97
C GLN A 281 18.60 10.78 2.74
N PHE A 282 17.37 11.06 2.39
CA PHE A 282 16.71 10.48 1.24
C PHE A 282 16.40 11.56 0.22
N PHE A 283 16.84 11.35 -0.99
CA PHE A 283 16.54 12.19 -2.14
C PHE A 283 15.99 11.34 -3.27
N ASP A 284 14.88 11.76 -3.86
CA ASP A 284 14.40 11.15 -5.09
C ASP A 284 13.86 12.21 -6.06
N TYR A 285 14.11 11.96 -7.33
CA TYR A 285 13.57 12.70 -8.45
C TYR A 285 12.86 11.75 -9.41
N GLN A 286 11.63 12.09 -9.76
CA GLN A 286 10.84 11.33 -10.73
C GLN A 286 10.32 12.26 -11.82
N THR A 287 10.18 11.69 -13.02
CA THR A 287 9.64 12.42 -14.17
C THR A 287 8.80 11.50 -15.03
N ILE A 288 7.70 12.03 -15.55
CA ILE A 288 6.94 11.41 -16.63
C ILE A 288 6.77 12.42 -17.76
N LEU A 289 7.14 12.01 -18.96
CA LEU A 289 7.05 12.80 -20.18
C LEU A 289 6.14 12.05 -21.15
N ASN A 290 5.11 12.69 -21.65
CA ASN A 290 4.21 12.14 -22.64
C ASN A 290 4.25 12.96 -23.91
N TYR A 291 4.40 12.32 -25.05
CA TYR A 291 4.39 12.98 -26.36
C TYR A 291 3.42 12.28 -27.32
N LYS A 292 2.43 13.01 -27.79
CA LYS A 292 1.49 12.55 -28.81
C LYS A 292 2.06 12.85 -30.18
N ILE A 293 2.64 11.83 -30.83
CA ILE A 293 3.17 11.97 -32.19
C ILE A 293 2.02 12.21 -33.17
N THR A 294 0.98 11.38 -33.05
CA THR A 294 -0.29 11.46 -33.76
C THR A 294 -1.43 11.09 -32.81
N ASP A 295 -2.69 11.22 -33.24
CA ASP A 295 -3.85 10.76 -32.46
C ASP A 295 -3.86 9.23 -32.20
N LYS A 296 -3.09 8.49 -32.98
CA LYS A 296 -2.96 7.03 -32.85
C LYS A 296 -1.68 6.59 -32.16
N PHE A 297 -0.69 7.46 -32.00
CA PHE A 297 0.64 7.10 -31.51
C PHE A 297 1.11 8.02 -30.41
N LYS A 298 1.30 7.46 -29.20
CA LYS A 298 1.79 8.16 -28.01
C LYS A 298 3.06 7.49 -27.51
N VAL A 299 4.06 8.31 -27.18
CA VAL A 299 5.29 7.89 -26.49
C VAL A 299 5.28 8.45 -25.09
N SER A 300 5.61 7.62 -24.10
CA SER A 300 5.73 8.05 -22.71
C SER A 300 7.08 7.58 -22.14
N PHE A 301 7.73 8.44 -21.39
CA PHE A 301 8.94 8.12 -20.64
C PHE A 301 8.68 8.33 -19.15
N LEU A 302 9.01 7.34 -18.33
CA LEU A 302 9.02 7.41 -16.87
C LEU A 302 10.44 7.22 -16.37
N GLY A 303 10.95 8.15 -15.58
CA GLY A 303 12.28 8.09 -14.99
C GLY A 303 12.26 8.30 -13.49
N ASN A 304 13.16 7.61 -12.77
CA ASN A 304 13.40 7.81 -11.34
C ASN A 304 14.89 7.73 -11.03
N ILE A 305 15.37 8.64 -10.20
CA ILE A 305 16.71 8.64 -9.60
C ILE A 305 16.53 8.81 -8.10
N ALA A 306 17.01 7.86 -7.31
CA ALA A 306 16.98 7.92 -5.86
C ALA A 306 18.37 7.71 -5.27
N LEU A 307 18.76 8.60 -4.37
CA LEU A 307 20.05 8.61 -3.67
C LEU A 307 19.76 8.64 -2.16
N ASN A 308 20.12 7.59 -1.46
CA ASN A 308 19.80 7.43 -0.06
C ASN A 308 21.07 7.10 0.72
N ASN A 309 21.36 7.92 1.72
CA ASN A 309 22.46 7.72 2.65
C ASN A 309 21.88 7.56 4.05
N TYR A 310 22.39 6.62 4.79
CA TYR A 310 22.02 6.38 6.15
C TYR A 310 23.28 6.25 7.01
N ARG A 311 23.32 6.98 8.11
CA ARG A 311 24.35 6.85 9.13
C ARG A 311 23.68 6.66 10.48
N PHE A 312 24.16 5.68 11.21
CA PHE A 312 23.74 5.40 12.56
C PHE A 312 24.93 5.26 13.47
N VAL A 313 24.93 5.99 14.59
CA VAL A 313 25.89 5.85 15.69
C VAL A 313 25.09 5.52 16.94
N PRO A 314 25.16 4.28 17.45
CA PRO A 314 24.41 3.90 18.64
C PRO A 314 24.88 4.69 19.85
N LYS A 315 23.95 5.02 20.76
CA LYS A 315 24.24 5.65 22.06
C LYS A 315 23.97 4.69 23.18
N ASN A 316 24.71 4.89 24.26
CA ASN A 316 24.52 4.14 25.51
C ASN A 316 23.06 4.27 25.96
N ARG A 317 22.51 3.17 26.44
CA ARG A 317 21.14 3.12 26.91
C ARG A 317 20.96 2.24 28.14
N THR A 318 19.87 2.52 28.86
CA THR A 318 19.35 1.67 29.92
C THR A 318 17.89 1.39 29.63
N THR A 319 17.51 0.13 29.60
CA THR A 319 16.13 -0.31 29.36
C THR A 319 15.69 -1.16 30.55
N SER A 320 14.56 -0.81 31.17
CA SER A 320 13.94 -1.61 32.22
C SER A 320 12.80 -2.44 31.62
N PHE A 321 12.71 -3.71 31.97
CA PHE A 321 11.72 -4.65 31.47
C PHE A 321 11.38 -5.74 32.49
N GLY A 322 10.33 -6.53 32.24
CA GLY A 322 9.86 -7.57 33.14
C GLY A 322 8.55 -7.21 33.86
N THR A 323 8.29 -7.86 34.98
CA THR A 323 7.10 -7.62 35.82
C THR A 323 7.48 -6.84 37.08
N ILE A 324 6.48 -6.30 37.83
CA ILE A 324 6.69 -5.58 39.06
C ILE A 324 7.50 -6.42 40.10
N THR A 325 7.30 -7.75 40.08
CA THR A 325 7.95 -8.68 40.98
C THR A 325 9.28 -9.25 40.47
N ASN A 326 9.59 -9.04 39.19
CA ASN A 326 10.78 -9.52 38.52
C ASN A 326 11.22 -8.51 37.46
N ALA A 327 11.47 -7.30 37.88
CA ALA A 327 11.96 -6.22 37.03
C ALA A 327 13.48 -6.40 36.83
N LYS A 328 13.89 -6.19 35.57
CA LYS A 328 15.29 -6.26 35.13
C LYS A 328 15.70 -4.97 34.47
N GLN A 329 16.98 -4.65 34.59
CA GLN A 329 17.58 -3.49 33.96
C GLN A 329 18.71 -3.95 33.04
N PHE A 330 18.61 -3.56 31.77
CA PHE A 330 19.63 -3.80 30.76
C PHE A 330 20.35 -2.48 30.46
N LYS A 331 21.63 -2.42 30.76
CA LYS A 331 22.51 -1.29 30.42
C LYS A 331 23.44 -1.74 29.31
N VAL A 332 23.60 -0.90 28.26
CA VAL A 332 24.56 -1.17 27.20
C VAL A 332 25.32 0.07 26.80
N TYR A 333 26.62 -0.09 26.65
CA TYR A 333 27.58 0.90 26.18
C TYR A 333 27.98 0.50 24.75
N PHE A 334 27.80 1.41 23.84
CA PHE A 334 28.10 1.16 22.44
C PHE A 334 29.31 1.93 21.97
N ASP A 335 30.02 1.34 20.99
CA ASP A 335 31.02 1.99 20.16
C ASP A 335 30.87 1.56 18.71
N GLY A 336 31.26 2.46 17.80
CA GLY A 336 31.18 2.17 16.37
C GLY A 336 30.07 2.88 15.62
N GLN A 337 29.81 2.45 14.39
CA GLN A 337 28.83 3.09 13.50
C GLN A 337 28.40 2.17 12.36
N GLU A 338 27.24 2.47 11.81
CA GLU A 338 26.72 1.93 10.55
C GLU A 338 26.67 3.04 9.50
N LYS A 339 27.04 2.71 8.26
CA LYS A 339 26.95 3.59 7.09
C LYS A 339 26.42 2.81 5.91
N ASP A 340 25.26 3.20 5.45
CA ASP A 340 24.63 2.57 4.30
C ASP A 340 24.44 3.58 3.17
N ARG A 341 24.56 3.09 1.95
CA ARG A 341 24.33 3.87 0.74
C ARG A 341 23.53 3.04 -0.26
N PHE A 342 22.42 3.60 -0.71
CA PHE A 342 21.54 2.99 -1.69
C PHE A 342 21.32 3.96 -2.85
N GLU A 343 21.64 3.51 -4.05
CA GLU A 343 21.45 4.25 -5.28
C GLU A 343 20.54 3.47 -6.20
N THR A 344 19.47 4.08 -6.65
CA THR A 344 18.50 3.46 -7.57
C THR A 344 18.28 4.34 -8.78
N TYR A 345 18.37 3.73 -9.94
CA TYR A 345 18.10 4.34 -11.24
C TYR A 345 17.06 3.49 -11.96
N PHE A 346 15.97 4.09 -12.36
CA PHE A 346 14.91 3.43 -13.09
C PHE A 346 14.49 4.29 -14.27
N GLY A 347 14.33 3.65 -15.42
CA GLY A 347 13.84 4.29 -16.64
C GLY A 347 12.94 3.34 -17.41
N ALA A 348 11.83 3.86 -17.95
CA ALA A 348 10.91 3.09 -18.77
C ALA A 348 10.38 3.90 -19.93
N LEU A 349 10.34 3.29 -21.10
CA LEU A 349 9.78 3.83 -22.34
C LEU A 349 8.53 3.03 -22.70
N SER A 350 7.42 3.74 -22.92
CA SER A 350 6.15 3.16 -23.35
C SER A 350 5.75 3.73 -24.72
N LEU A 351 5.44 2.85 -25.66
CA LEU A 351 4.93 3.18 -26.99
C LEU A 351 3.51 2.65 -27.09
N ASN A 352 2.54 3.55 -27.10
CA ASN A 352 1.12 3.20 -27.23
C ASN A 352 0.67 3.44 -28.67
N TYR A 353 0.14 2.40 -29.32
CA TYR A 353 -0.39 2.45 -30.66
C TYR A 353 -1.87 2.06 -30.70
N ARG A 354 -2.72 3.01 -31.01
CA ARG A 354 -4.15 2.77 -31.24
C ARG A 354 -4.38 2.35 -32.67
N HIS A 355 -4.51 1.03 -32.89
CA HIS A 355 -4.78 0.48 -34.22
C HIS A 355 -6.19 0.86 -34.70
N SER A 356 -7.20 0.69 -33.84
CA SER A 356 -8.59 1.02 -34.11
C SER A 356 -9.27 1.61 -32.87
N LYS A 357 -10.57 1.94 -32.95
CA LYS A 357 -11.33 2.35 -31.75
C LYS A 357 -11.45 1.25 -30.69
N SER A 358 -11.30 -0.01 -31.10
CA SER A 358 -11.48 -1.20 -30.27
C SER A 358 -10.18 -1.93 -29.95
N THR A 359 -9.05 -1.55 -30.57
CA THR A 359 -7.78 -2.29 -30.41
C THR A 359 -6.62 -1.32 -30.18
N ASP A 360 -5.91 -1.54 -29.11
CA ASP A 360 -4.67 -0.84 -28.75
C ASP A 360 -3.54 -1.81 -28.45
N PHE A 361 -2.32 -1.39 -28.74
CA PHE A 361 -1.08 -2.08 -28.42
C PHE A 361 -0.19 -1.17 -27.62
N THR A 362 0.48 -1.74 -26.61
CA THR A 362 1.47 -1.05 -25.79
C THR A 362 2.75 -1.86 -25.80
N PHE A 363 3.84 -1.25 -26.26
CA PHE A 363 5.17 -1.76 -26.09
C PHE A 363 5.84 -1.03 -24.92
N LEU A 364 6.45 -1.78 -24.00
CA LEU A 364 7.15 -1.27 -22.81
C LEU A 364 8.58 -1.82 -22.82
N ALA A 365 9.53 -0.92 -22.59
CA ALA A 365 10.92 -1.28 -22.30
C ALA A 365 11.33 -0.57 -21.01
N SER A 366 11.82 -1.29 -20.02
CA SER A 366 12.25 -0.70 -18.75
C SER A 366 13.60 -1.27 -18.30
N GLY A 367 14.36 -0.40 -17.60
CA GLY A 367 15.62 -0.75 -16.99
C GLY A 367 15.63 -0.28 -15.53
N TYR A 368 16.04 -1.14 -14.64
CA TYR A 368 16.25 -0.90 -13.23
C TYR A 368 17.68 -1.23 -12.84
N LEU A 369 18.33 -0.35 -12.10
CA LEU A 369 19.68 -0.54 -11.57
C LEU A 369 19.71 -0.09 -10.13
N THR A 370 20.23 -0.93 -9.23
CA THR A 370 20.54 -0.55 -7.85
C THR A 370 21.97 -0.89 -7.47
N ASN A 371 22.59 -0.01 -6.70
CA ASN A 371 23.86 -0.23 -6.02
C ASN A 371 23.62 -0.04 -4.52
N GLU A 372 23.91 -1.06 -3.73
CA GLU A 372 23.70 -1.05 -2.29
C GLU A 372 25.02 -1.34 -1.58
N LEU A 373 25.35 -0.52 -0.60
CA LEU A 373 26.45 -0.71 0.32
C LEU A 373 25.90 -0.66 1.74
N VAL A 374 26.12 -1.73 2.49
CA VAL A 374 25.82 -1.82 3.92
C VAL A 374 27.12 -2.10 4.64
N ALA A 375 27.52 -1.19 5.52
CA ALA A 375 28.81 -1.29 6.22
C ALA A 375 28.64 -0.87 7.68
N TYR A 376 28.86 -1.80 8.59
CA TYR A 376 28.88 -1.50 10.02
C TYR A 376 30.03 -2.15 10.72
N ASP A 377 30.49 -1.48 11.77
CA ASP A 377 31.34 -1.96 12.85
C ASP A 377 30.73 -1.44 14.14
N ILE A 378 30.07 -2.30 14.90
CA ILE A 378 29.38 -1.93 16.14
C ILE A 378 29.80 -2.91 17.22
N SER A 379 30.31 -2.40 18.32
CA SER A 379 30.53 -3.16 19.55
C SER A 379 29.61 -2.64 20.66
N GLY A 380 29.18 -3.55 21.51
CA GLY A 380 28.39 -3.25 22.68
C GLY A 380 28.87 -4.03 23.88
N GLU A 381 29.04 -3.35 25.02
CA GLU A 381 29.24 -3.97 26.30
C GLU A 381 27.99 -3.81 27.12
N TYR A 382 27.45 -4.88 27.67
CA TYR A 382 26.18 -4.87 28.37
C TYR A 382 26.22 -5.48 29.75
N TRP A 383 25.38 -4.94 30.64
CA TRP A 383 25.10 -5.44 31.99
C TRP A 383 23.61 -5.71 32.09
N LEU A 384 23.28 -6.86 32.66
CA LEU A 384 21.91 -7.24 32.97
C LEU A 384 21.82 -7.37 34.49
N ASP A 385 21.02 -6.52 35.11
CA ASP A 385 20.83 -6.44 36.57
C ASP A 385 19.39 -6.72 36.97
N GLU A 386 19.14 -7.15 38.21
CA GLU A 386 17.79 -7.09 38.77
C GLU A 386 17.49 -5.63 39.15
N ALA A 387 16.35 -5.11 38.70
CA ALA A 387 15.93 -3.78 39.09
C ALA A 387 15.51 -3.80 40.57
N GLY A 388 16.28 -3.14 41.45
CA GLY A 388 15.99 -3.09 42.86
C GLY A 388 14.63 -2.46 43.19
N THR A 389 13.87 -3.08 44.07
CA THR A 389 12.58 -2.58 44.59
C THR A 389 12.70 -1.63 45.76
N SER A 390 13.92 -1.17 46.12
CA SER A 390 14.10 -0.29 47.26
C SER A 390 13.84 1.19 46.91
N GLY A 391 12.75 1.71 47.42
CA GLY A 391 12.38 3.12 47.36
C GLY A 391 13.23 4.01 48.26
N ASP A 392 14.55 3.96 48.18
CA ASP A 392 15.40 4.89 48.92
C ASP A 392 16.06 5.88 47.97
N SER A 393 15.72 7.15 48.19
CA SER A 393 16.06 8.31 47.37
C SER A 393 17.46 8.86 47.62
N SER A 394 18.39 8.05 48.09
CA SER A 394 19.80 8.39 48.20
C SER A 394 20.53 7.80 47.00
N GLY A 395 21.08 8.66 46.15
CA GLY A 395 21.67 8.40 44.83
C GLY A 395 22.88 7.45 44.71
N ASP A 396 22.93 6.42 45.50
CA ASP A 396 23.77 5.25 45.31
C ASP A 396 22.89 4.12 44.74
N ASP A 397 23.12 3.75 43.50
CA ASP A 397 22.53 2.59 42.81
C ASP A 397 22.79 1.34 43.69
N VAL A 398 21.80 0.93 44.46
CA VAL A 398 21.83 -0.39 45.11
C VAL A 398 21.67 -1.41 44.02
N ILE A 399 22.76 -1.95 43.59
CA ILE A 399 22.89 -2.98 42.57
C ILE A 399 22.22 -4.24 43.14
N GLY A 400 21.02 -4.53 42.61
CA GLY A 400 20.43 -5.88 42.67
C GLY A 400 21.45 -6.84 42.02
N GLY A 401 21.44 -8.10 42.39
CA GLY A 401 22.48 -9.03 41.95
C GLY A 401 22.71 -8.99 40.43
N GLU A 402 23.95 -8.88 40.02
CA GLU A 402 24.41 -8.89 38.63
C GLU A 402 24.03 -10.24 37.98
N LEU A 403 23.16 -10.20 37.00
CA LEU A 403 22.68 -11.39 36.29
C LEU A 403 23.53 -11.75 35.08
N GLY A 404 24.22 -10.79 34.51
CA GLY A 404 25.10 -11.05 33.38
C GLY A 404 25.82 -9.82 32.85
N VAL A 405 27.04 -10.08 32.39
CA VAL A 405 27.90 -9.13 31.67
C VAL A 405 28.28 -9.77 30.36
N GLY A 406 28.28 -9.02 29.31
CA GLY A 406 28.71 -9.53 28.02
C GLY A 406 29.17 -8.44 27.07
N LYS A 407 29.88 -8.88 26.03
CA LYS A 407 30.33 -8.04 24.94
C LYS A 407 29.97 -8.67 23.61
N TYR A 408 29.60 -7.86 22.66
CA TYR A 408 29.46 -8.29 21.27
C TYR A 408 30.18 -7.30 20.35
N HIS A 409 30.61 -7.81 19.21
CA HIS A 409 31.13 -7.01 18.10
C HIS A 409 30.63 -7.59 16.80
N GLU A 410 29.92 -6.76 16.06
CA GLU A 410 29.33 -7.08 14.76
C GLU A 410 30.05 -6.29 13.67
N HIS A 411 30.40 -6.99 12.61
CA HIS A 411 31.04 -6.42 11.43
C HIS A 411 30.31 -6.84 10.16
N ALA A 412 30.06 -5.89 9.26
CA ALA A 412 29.60 -6.19 7.91
C ALA A 412 30.20 -5.27 6.86
N ARG A 413 30.42 -5.85 5.68
CA ARG A 413 30.81 -5.18 4.45
C ARG A 413 30.08 -5.84 3.29
N ASN A 414 28.86 -5.37 3.03
CA ASN A 414 27.98 -5.97 2.05
C ASN A 414 27.82 -5.03 0.86
N ARG A 415 27.94 -5.59 -0.35
CA ARG A 415 27.75 -4.87 -1.61
C ARG A 415 26.83 -5.67 -2.51
N LEU A 416 25.73 -5.06 -2.91
CA LEU A 416 24.79 -5.60 -3.88
C LEU A 416 24.72 -4.68 -5.10
N LYS A 417 24.83 -5.26 -6.29
CA LYS A 417 24.45 -4.60 -7.54
C LYS A 417 23.42 -5.47 -8.22
N ALA A 418 22.26 -4.91 -8.51
CA ALA A 418 21.23 -5.59 -9.27
C ALA A 418 20.80 -4.75 -10.46
N SER A 419 20.66 -5.39 -11.61
CA SER A 419 20.12 -4.78 -12.81
C SER A 419 19.02 -5.66 -13.39
N VAL A 420 17.92 -5.05 -13.78
CA VAL A 420 16.77 -5.73 -14.40
C VAL A 420 16.39 -4.99 -15.66
N LEU A 421 16.36 -5.72 -16.78
CA LEU A 421 15.86 -5.24 -18.06
C LEU A 421 14.56 -6.00 -18.37
N SER A 422 13.52 -5.25 -18.70
CA SER A 422 12.21 -5.81 -19.02
C SER A 422 11.70 -5.28 -20.36
N PHE A 423 11.15 -6.18 -21.17
CA PHE A 423 10.46 -5.86 -22.41
C PHE A 423 9.08 -6.49 -22.37
N SER A 424 8.07 -5.71 -22.68
CA SER A 424 6.67 -6.19 -22.70
C SER A 424 5.93 -5.67 -23.91
N LEU A 425 5.13 -6.54 -24.51
CA LEU A 425 4.16 -6.21 -25.54
C LEU A 425 2.79 -6.60 -25.02
N LYS A 426 1.88 -5.65 -24.89
CA LYS A 426 0.51 -5.85 -24.44
C LYS A 426 -0.46 -5.42 -25.55
N GLY A 427 -1.55 -6.15 -25.71
CA GLY A 427 -2.66 -5.81 -26.59
C GLY A 427 -3.99 -5.87 -25.84
N ASN A 428 -4.87 -4.91 -26.11
CA ASN A 428 -6.25 -4.92 -25.63
C ASN A 428 -7.16 -4.83 -26.85
N THR A 429 -8.18 -5.69 -26.91
CA THR A 429 -9.13 -5.71 -28.02
C THR A 429 -10.54 -5.92 -27.51
N SER A 430 -11.41 -4.97 -27.79
CA SER A 430 -12.84 -5.08 -27.45
C SER A 430 -13.61 -5.58 -28.67
N ILE A 431 -14.29 -6.73 -28.55
CA ILE A 431 -15.12 -7.35 -29.60
C ILE A 431 -16.47 -7.63 -28.99
N ASN A 432 -17.48 -6.86 -29.39
CA ASN A 432 -18.85 -6.97 -28.88
C ASN A 432 -18.89 -6.89 -27.34
N LYS A 433 -19.19 -8.03 -26.67
CA LYS A 433 -19.30 -8.15 -25.21
C LYS A 433 -18.01 -8.62 -24.54
N ASN A 434 -16.98 -8.93 -25.32
CA ASN A 434 -15.69 -9.43 -24.88
C ASN A 434 -14.64 -8.32 -24.84
N ASN A 435 -13.84 -8.30 -23.80
CA ASN A 435 -12.62 -7.49 -23.70
C ASN A 435 -11.42 -8.40 -23.49
N LEU A 436 -10.71 -8.65 -24.59
CA LEU A 436 -9.49 -9.47 -24.62
C LEU A 436 -8.29 -8.62 -24.24
N SER A 437 -7.50 -9.05 -23.26
CA SER A 437 -6.19 -8.51 -22.92
C SER A 437 -5.16 -9.63 -23.00
N TYR A 438 -4.06 -9.39 -23.70
CA TYR A 438 -3.01 -10.38 -23.89
C TYR A 438 -1.64 -9.73 -23.96
N GLY A 439 -0.60 -10.49 -23.63
CA GLY A 439 0.73 -9.92 -23.67
C GLY A 439 1.86 -10.94 -23.49
N LEU A 440 3.04 -10.47 -23.86
CA LEU A 440 4.32 -11.13 -23.69
C LEU A 440 5.20 -10.25 -22.83
N LEU A 441 5.93 -10.83 -21.90
CA LEU A 441 6.92 -10.17 -21.06
C LEU A 441 8.20 -10.99 -21.06
N MET A 442 9.33 -10.33 -21.27
CA MET A 442 10.68 -10.87 -21.04
C MET A 442 11.36 -10.01 -19.97
N GLN A 443 11.93 -10.65 -18.97
CA GLN A 443 12.66 -9.99 -17.90
C GLN A 443 14.01 -10.67 -17.70
N ARG A 444 15.09 -9.91 -17.81
CA ARG A 444 16.44 -10.36 -17.52
C ARG A 444 16.96 -9.69 -16.27
N GLU A 445 17.37 -10.50 -15.30
CA GLU A 445 17.93 -10.09 -14.02
C GLU A 445 19.40 -10.47 -13.93
N ASN A 446 20.25 -9.53 -13.51
CA ASN A 446 21.64 -9.78 -13.18
C ASN A 446 21.91 -9.26 -11.78
N ILE A 447 22.40 -10.12 -10.90
CA ILE A 447 22.70 -9.82 -9.51
C ILE A 447 24.16 -10.14 -9.24
N TYR A 448 24.84 -9.17 -8.69
CA TYR A 448 26.18 -9.29 -8.17
C TYR A 448 26.15 -8.99 -6.67
N ASP A 449 26.33 -10.03 -5.86
CA ASP A 449 26.33 -9.95 -4.41
C ASP A 449 27.68 -10.32 -3.84
N ARG A 450 28.17 -9.49 -2.93
CA ARG A 450 29.37 -9.75 -2.12
C ARG A 450 29.08 -9.34 -0.70
N SER A 451 29.08 -10.30 0.19
CA SER A 451 28.83 -10.10 1.60
C SER A 451 29.93 -10.71 2.43
N ARG A 452 30.38 -9.96 3.41
CA ARG A 452 31.29 -10.42 4.44
C ARG A 452 30.78 -9.91 5.77
N GLU A 453 30.38 -10.84 6.62
CA GLU A 453 29.87 -10.57 7.95
C GLU A 453 30.54 -11.49 8.96
N TRP A 454 30.81 -10.97 10.14
CA TRP A 454 31.24 -11.78 11.28
C TRP A 454 30.72 -11.16 12.57
N GLU A 455 30.55 -12.00 13.57
CA GLU A 455 30.11 -11.62 14.89
C GLU A 455 30.93 -12.35 15.96
N LEU A 456 31.35 -11.56 16.93
CA LEU A 456 31.97 -12.03 18.17
C LEU A 456 30.97 -11.72 19.28
N ARG A 457 30.69 -12.70 20.12
CA ARG A 457 29.84 -12.52 21.30
C ARG A 457 30.39 -13.31 22.48
N ASP A 458 30.51 -12.64 23.60
CA ASP A 458 30.92 -13.28 24.84
C ASP A 458 30.00 -12.92 26.01
N SER A 459 30.04 -13.75 27.05
CA SER A 459 29.47 -13.47 28.36
C SER A 459 30.48 -13.94 29.38
N ALA A 460 30.89 -13.05 30.30
CA ALA A 460 31.86 -13.31 31.33
C ALA A 460 33.19 -13.94 30.82
N GLY A 461 33.60 -13.58 29.59
CA GLY A 461 34.84 -14.06 28.95
C GLY A 461 34.72 -15.35 28.16
N TYR A 462 33.49 -15.83 27.89
CA TYR A 462 33.23 -17.02 27.06
C TYR A 462 32.41 -16.68 25.81
N SER A 463 32.70 -17.40 24.74
CA SER A 463 31.86 -17.31 23.52
C SER A 463 30.46 -17.85 23.76
N LEU A 464 29.47 -17.27 23.08
CA LEU A 464 28.08 -17.75 23.14
C LEU A 464 27.60 -18.16 21.73
N PRO A 465 27.28 -19.46 21.53
CA PRO A 465 27.28 -20.56 22.48
C PRO A 465 28.70 -20.85 23.05
N HIS A 466 28.77 -21.37 24.26
CA HIS A 466 30.01 -21.65 24.94
C HIS A 466 30.82 -22.76 24.23
N THR A 467 32.00 -22.43 23.70
CA THR A 467 32.86 -23.35 22.93
C THR A 467 34.15 -23.71 23.64
N GLY A 468 34.46 -23.08 24.81
CA GLY A 468 35.71 -23.27 25.58
C GLY A 468 36.00 -22.08 26.51
N ASN A 469 37.23 -21.93 26.94
CA ASN A 469 37.67 -20.87 27.85
C ASN A 469 38.16 -19.61 27.14
N GLY A 470 37.69 -19.35 25.92
CA GLY A 470 38.11 -18.21 25.10
C GLY A 470 36.91 -17.56 24.43
N VAL A 471 37.17 -16.43 23.79
CA VAL A 471 36.20 -15.70 22.97
C VAL A 471 36.51 -15.98 21.51
N ASP A 472 35.52 -16.57 20.80
CA ASP A 472 35.65 -16.96 19.40
C ASP A 472 34.70 -16.16 18.53
N VAL A 473 34.94 -16.16 17.24
CA VAL A 473 33.99 -15.66 16.25
C VAL A 473 32.84 -16.67 16.14
N ILE A 474 31.67 -16.31 16.66
CA ILE A 474 30.49 -17.20 16.71
C ILE A 474 29.73 -17.26 15.40
N TYR A 475 29.95 -16.28 14.55
CA TYR A 475 29.35 -16.21 13.22
C TYR A 475 30.38 -15.65 12.25
N ASN A 476 30.63 -16.34 11.15
CA ASN A 476 31.48 -15.87 10.06
C ASN A 476 30.85 -16.29 8.74
N MET A 477 30.45 -15.33 7.94
CA MET A 477 29.78 -15.54 6.67
C MET A 477 30.50 -14.79 5.55
N THR A 478 30.82 -15.48 4.51
CA THR A 478 31.33 -14.88 3.28
C THR A 478 30.49 -15.38 2.11
N SER A 479 30.01 -14.45 1.30
CA SER A 479 29.18 -14.76 0.14
C SER A 479 29.69 -14.01 -1.10
N ARG A 480 29.70 -14.70 -2.24
CA ARG A 480 30.01 -14.10 -3.53
C ARG A 480 29.19 -14.79 -4.60
N HIS A 481 28.25 -14.04 -5.16
CA HIS A 481 27.35 -14.52 -6.20
C HIS A 481 27.34 -13.61 -7.41
N ASP A 482 27.40 -14.25 -8.59
CA ASP A 482 27.17 -13.64 -9.89
C ASP A 482 26.00 -14.42 -10.53
N ILE A 483 24.79 -13.90 -10.43
CA ILE A 483 23.57 -14.58 -10.86
C ILE A 483 23.00 -13.84 -12.05
N SER A 484 22.74 -14.57 -13.13
CA SER A 484 22.00 -14.06 -14.30
C SER A 484 20.86 -15.00 -14.61
N SER A 485 19.67 -14.45 -14.73
CA SER A 485 18.48 -15.25 -15.07
C SER A 485 17.53 -14.49 -15.99
N THR A 486 16.74 -15.25 -16.75
CA THR A 486 15.75 -14.70 -17.67
C THR A 486 14.39 -15.36 -17.41
N ARG A 487 13.34 -14.54 -17.38
CA ARG A 487 11.95 -15.00 -17.29
C ARG A 487 11.19 -14.60 -18.54
N PHE A 488 10.43 -15.53 -19.08
CA PHE A 488 9.50 -15.30 -20.17
C PHE A 488 8.09 -15.54 -19.65
N THR A 489 7.21 -14.61 -19.94
CA THR A 489 5.81 -14.72 -19.51
C THR A 489 4.88 -14.39 -20.65
N PHE A 490 3.84 -15.19 -20.79
CA PHE A 490 2.69 -14.94 -21.66
C PHE A 490 1.43 -14.89 -20.81
N PHE A 491 0.53 -13.98 -21.11
CA PHE A 491 -0.82 -13.98 -20.54
C PHE A 491 -1.87 -13.71 -21.59
N ALA A 492 -3.03 -14.28 -21.38
CA ALA A 492 -4.26 -13.95 -22.13
C ALA A 492 -5.44 -14.06 -21.20
N GLN A 493 -6.35 -13.08 -21.28
CA GLN A 493 -7.58 -13.04 -20.51
C GLN A 493 -8.71 -12.42 -21.31
N ASP A 494 -9.93 -12.87 -21.03
CA ASP A 494 -11.16 -12.29 -21.56
C ASP A 494 -12.08 -11.85 -20.42
N SER A 495 -12.75 -10.73 -20.64
CA SER A 495 -13.82 -10.22 -19.79
C SER A 495 -15.11 -10.18 -20.59
N TYR A 496 -16.03 -11.11 -20.31
CA TYR A 496 -17.30 -11.26 -20.99
C TYR A 496 -18.45 -10.74 -20.15
N LYS A 497 -19.22 -9.81 -20.71
CA LYS A 497 -20.41 -9.24 -20.06
C LYS A 497 -21.68 -9.94 -20.55
N TYR A 498 -22.42 -10.55 -19.63
CA TYR A 498 -23.67 -11.24 -19.91
C TYR A 498 -24.82 -10.65 -19.11
N LEU A 499 -25.78 -10.12 -19.81
CA LEU A 499 -27.03 -9.60 -19.25
C LEU A 499 -28.13 -10.65 -19.34
N SER A 500 -28.73 -10.93 -18.18
CA SER A 500 -29.89 -11.84 -18.06
C SER A 500 -31.05 -11.16 -17.34
N GLY A 501 -32.22 -11.78 -17.32
CA GLY A 501 -33.34 -11.30 -16.50
C GLY A 501 -33.02 -11.27 -14.98
N ALA A 502 -32.06 -12.09 -14.50
CA ALA A 502 -31.61 -12.10 -13.12
C ALA A 502 -30.66 -10.93 -12.78
N GLY A 503 -29.95 -10.36 -13.78
CA GLY A 503 -29.02 -9.28 -13.57
C GLY A 503 -27.82 -9.33 -14.52
N LEU A 504 -26.83 -8.49 -14.24
CA LEU A 504 -25.58 -8.42 -14.98
C LEU A 504 -24.55 -9.38 -14.40
N PHE A 505 -24.05 -10.28 -15.23
CA PHE A 505 -22.88 -11.12 -14.95
C PHE A 505 -21.66 -10.61 -15.72
N ILE A 506 -20.50 -10.61 -15.06
CA ILE A 506 -19.20 -10.30 -15.66
C ILE A 506 -18.30 -11.49 -15.39
N PHE A 507 -17.98 -12.25 -16.44
CA PHE A 507 -17.07 -13.39 -16.37
C PHE A 507 -15.68 -12.94 -16.81
N ASN A 508 -14.66 -13.15 -15.98
CA ASN A 508 -13.28 -12.95 -16.36
C ASN A 508 -12.58 -14.30 -16.28
N GLY A 509 -11.97 -14.72 -17.37
CA GLY A 509 -11.17 -15.92 -17.46
C GLY A 509 -9.80 -15.60 -18.06
N GLY A 510 -8.74 -16.14 -17.51
CA GLY A 510 -7.42 -15.90 -18.05
C GLY A 510 -6.42 -16.97 -17.67
N ILE A 511 -5.35 -17.02 -18.43
CA ILE A 511 -4.20 -17.90 -18.23
C ILE A 511 -2.93 -17.07 -18.21
N ARG A 512 -1.98 -17.46 -17.39
CA ARG A 512 -0.61 -16.95 -17.39
C ARG A 512 0.35 -18.11 -17.45
N LEU A 513 1.29 -18.06 -18.36
CA LEU A 513 2.37 -19.02 -18.56
C LEU A 513 3.68 -18.33 -18.25
N SER A 514 4.54 -18.91 -17.45
CA SER A 514 5.86 -18.35 -17.15
C SER A 514 6.92 -19.43 -17.24
N TYR A 515 8.08 -19.08 -17.77
CA TYR A 515 9.26 -19.92 -17.81
C TYR A 515 10.44 -19.17 -17.20
N TRP A 516 11.15 -19.80 -16.27
CA TRP A 516 12.34 -19.25 -15.62
C TRP A 516 13.55 -20.14 -15.94
N ASP A 517 14.58 -19.56 -16.55
CA ASP A 517 15.75 -20.30 -17.02
C ASP A 517 16.69 -20.74 -15.89
N PHE A 518 16.67 -20.05 -14.74
CA PHE A 518 17.51 -20.35 -13.58
C PHE A 518 17.32 -21.78 -13.06
N ASN A 519 16.07 -22.19 -12.88
CA ASN A 519 15.70 -23.53 -12.42
C ASN A 519 14.96 -24.35 -13.49
N LYS A 520 14.82 -23.84 -14.72
CA LYS A 520 14.11 -24.47 -15.85
C LYS A 520 12.64 -24.78 -15.56
N GLU A 521 12.01 -23.99 -14.69
CA GLU A 521 10.63 -24.20 -14.26
C GLU A 521 9.65 -23.58 -15.25
N PHE A 522 8.61 -24.34 -15.60
CA PHE A 522 7.46 -23.89 -16.37
C PHE A 522 6.22 -23.85 -15.50
N LEU A 523 5.53 -22.70 -15.47
CA LEU A 523 4.38 -22.44 -14.59
C LEU A 523 3.13 -22.18 -15.42
N PHE A 524 2.01 -22.76 -14.98
CA PHE A 524 0.68 -22.58 -15.55
C PHE A 524 -0.27 -22.02 -14.49
N SER A 525 -0.76 -20.79 -14.68
CA SER A 525 -1.59 -20.03 -13.73
C SER A 525 -2.96 -19.72 -14.34
N PRO A 526 -3.95 -20.61 -14.27
CA PRO A 526 -5.32 -20.30 -14.65
C PRO A 526 -6.00 -19.47 -13.58
N ARG A 527 -6.84 -18.53 -14.00
CA ARG A 527 -7.59 -17.63 -13.10
C ARG A 527 -8.98 -17.38 -13.66
N ILE A 528 -9.95 -17.35 -12.77
CA ILE A 528 -11.35 -17.09 -13.11
C ILE A 528 -11.96 -16.16 -12.06
N SER A 529 -12.82 -15.23 -12.50
CA SER A 529 -13.67 -14.50 -11.58
C SER A 529 -15.06 -14.26 -12.20
N VAL A 530 -16.06 -14.17 -11.35
CA VAL A 530 -17.44 -13.88 -11.72
C VAL A 530 -17.94 -12.75 -10.85
N GLY A 531 -18.33 -11.66 -11.46
CA GLY A 531 -19.06 -10.56 -10.84
C GLY A 531 -20.55 -10.67 -11.17
N PHE A 532 -21.42 -10.39 -10.19
CA PHE A 532 -22.85 -10.42 -10.37
C PHE A 532 -23.52 -9.19 -9.73
N VAL A 533 -24.34 -8.51 -10.49
CA VAL A 533 -25.18 -7.40 -10.02
C VAL A 533 -26.65 -7.78 -10.26
N PRO A 534 -27.44 -8.06 -9.20
CA PRO A 534 -28.84 -8.47 -9.35
C PRO A 534 -29.72 -7.37 -9.98
N ALA A 535 -30.61 -7.74 -10.91
CA ALA A 535 -31.57 -6.84 -11.49
C ALA A 535 -32.64 -6.38 -10.48
N ALA A 536 -33.02 -7.26 -9.55
CA ALA A 536 -34.03 -6.99 -8.53
C ALA A 536 -33.58 -5.95 -7.47
N ASN A 537 -32.28 -5.89 -7.19
CA ASN A 537 -31.71 -4.94 -6.24
C ASN A 537 -30.27 -4.59 -6.63
N ASP A 538 -30.15 -3.50 -7.32
CA ASP A 538 -28.89 -2.98 -7.84
C ASP A 538 -27.94 -2.43 -6.75
N ARG A 539 -28.37 -2.40 -5.47
CA ARG A 539 -27.55 -2.01 -4.32
C ARG A 539 -26.54 -3.09 -3.95
N PHE A 540 -26.77 -4.34 -4.38
CA PHE A 540 -25.84 -5.44 -4.16
C PHE A 540 -24.93 -5.64 -5.37
N SER A 541 -23.67 -5.98 -5.11
CA SER A 541 -22.79 -6.63 -6.06
C SER A 541 -22.06 -7.77 -5.38
N LEU A 542 -21.99 -8.91 -6.06
CA LEU A 542 -21.33 -10.12 -5.57
C LEU A 542 -20.14 -10.43 -6.49
N ARG A 543 -19.10 -11.02 -5.95
CA ARG A 543 -17.93 -11.46 -6.68
C ARG A 543 -17.38 -12.78 -6.14
N LEU A 544 -16.97 -13.64 -7.06
CA LEU A 544 -16.25 -14.87 -6.74
C LEU A 544 -14.99 -14.90 -7.61
N ALA A 545 -13.84 -15.13 -7.00
CA ALA A 545 -12.58 -15.28 -7.73
C ALA A 545 -11.84 -16.52 -7.26
N SER A 546 -11.22 -17.23 -8.20
CA SER A 546 -10.38 -18.39 -7.91
C SER A 546 -9.23 -18.46 -8.91
N GLY A 547 -8.09 -18.99 -8.49
CA GLY A 547 -6.94 -19.12 -9.38
C GLY A 547 -5.72 -19.71 -8.70
N ILE A 548 -4.73 -20.02 -9.54
CA ILE A 548 -3.40 -20.46 -9.12
C ILE A 548 -2.44 -19.29 -9.32
N TYR A 549 -1.71 -18.96 -8.27
CA TYR A 549 -0.76 -17.86 -8.24
C TYR A 549 0.60 -18.40 -7.85
N TYR A 550 1.62 -18.06 -8.60
CA TYR A 550 3.00 -18.42 -8.31
C TYR A 550 3.83 -17.19 -8.02
N GLN A 551 4.82 -17.36 -7.16
CA GLN A 551 5.85 -16.37 -6.88
C GLN A 551 7.21 -17.03 -7.02
N SER A 552 7.99 -16.57 -8.00
CA SER A 552 9.37 -16.97 -8.12
C SER A 552 10.18 -16.39 -6.97
N PRO A 553 11.03 -17.17 -6.32
CA PRO A 553 11.88 -16.68 -5.24
C PRO A 553 12.78 -15.55 -5.71
N PHE A 554 13.00 -14.53 -4.87
CA PHE A 554 14.04 -13.55 -5.11
C PHE A 554 15.39 -14.09 -4.60
N TYR A 555 16.49 -13.44 -4.95
CA TYR A 555 17.83 -14.02 -4.81
C TYR A 555 18.19 -14.47 -3.39
N LYS A 556 17.75 -13.79 -2.33
CA LYS A 556 18.00 -14.22 -0.95
C LYS A 556 17.21 -15.45 -0.53
N GLU A 557 16.03 -15.68 -1.11
CA GLU A 557 15.20 -16.86 -0.81
C GLU A 557 15.76 -18.16 -1.34
N TYR A 558 16.63 -18.13 -2.36
CA TYR A 558 17.26 -19.33 -2.90
C TYR A 558 18.75 -19.49 -2.55
N LEU A 559 19.24 -18.66 -1.62
CA LEU A 559 20.56 -18.83 -1.05
C LEU A 559 20.46 -19.72 0.19
N GLU A 560 21.11 -20.88 0.11
CA GLU A 560 21.21 -21.83 1.20
C GLU A 560 22.51 -21.64 1.95
N SER A 561 22.46 -21.54 3.28
CA SER A 561 23.68 -21.49 4.12
C SER A 561 24.26 -22.89 4.27
N VAL A 562 25.52 -23.02 3.90
CA VAL A 562 26.31 -24.25 4.05
C VAL A 562 27.51 -23.95 4.94
N THR A 563 27.72 -24.75 5.97
CA THR A 563 28.88 -24.63 6.86
C THR A 563 29.93 -25.65 6.46
N ASP A 564 31.17 -25.21 6.27
CA ASP A 564 32.30 -26.06 5.94
C ASP A 564 32.86 -26.83 7.18
N GLU A 565 33.78 -27.74 6.95
CA GLU A 565 34.40 -28.54 8.03
C GLU A 565 35.19 -27.69 9.04
N ASN A 566 35.51 -26.44 8.70
CA ASN A 566 36.22 -25.49 9.55
C ASN A 566 35.28 -24.56 10.32
N GLY A 567 33.95 -24.77 10.19
CA GLY A 567 32.94 -23.95 10.86
C GLY A 567 32.62 -22.62 10.14
N ASN A 568 33.16 -22.35 8.94
CA ASN A 568 32.84 -21.17 8.18
C ASN A 568 31.56 -21.38 7.37
N SER A 569 30.64 -20.44 7.49
CA SER A 569 29.42 -20.46 6.71
C SER A 569 29.58 -19.67 5.41
N HIS A 570 29.02 -20.21 4.35
CA HIS A 570 28.91 -19.53 3.05
C HIS A 570 27.56 -19.82 2.41
N TYR A 571 27.09 -18.89 1.60
CA TYR A 571 25.84 -19.10 0.87
C TYR A 571 26.10 -19.75 -0.48
N VAL A 572 25.22 -20.70 -0.85
CA VAL A 572 25.23 -21.38 -2.16
C VAL A 572 23.86 -21.19 -2.81
N ALA A 573 23.84 -20.86 -4.10
CA ALA A 573 22.57 -20.72 -4.83
C ALA A 573 21.95 -22.08 -5.14
N ASN A 574 20.76 -22.34 -4.59
CA ASN A 574 20.00 -23.58 -4.82
C ASN A 574 19.27 -23.51 -6.17
N LYS A 575 19.80 -24.19 -7.18
CA LYS A 575 19.18 -24.26 -8.52
C LYS A 575 17.96 -25.17 -8.60
N ASN A 576 17.69 -25.96 -7.57
CA ASN A 576 16.52 -26.85 -7.51
C ASN A 576 15.31 -26.17 -6.83
N ILE A 577 15.46 -24.92 -6.41
CA ILE A 577 14.39 -24.15 -5.79
C ILE A 577 13.19 -24.03 -6.74
N LYS A 578 11.98 -24.16 -6.22
CA LYS A 578 10.73 -24.01 -6.98
C LYS A 578 10.03 -22.73 -6.60
N SER A 579 9.21 -22.24 -7.51
CA SER A 579 8.30 -21.13 -7.23
C SER A 579 7.29 -21.50 -6.15
N GLN A 580 7.09 -20.61 -5.21
CA GLN A 580 6.06 -20.73 -4.19
C GLN A 580 4.68 -20.64 -4.86
N ARG A 581 3.69 -21.37 -4.37
CA ARG A 581 2.37 -21.48 -4.99
C ARG A 581 1.24 -21.21 -4.00
N SER A 582 0.26 -20.43 -4.43
CA SER A 582 -0.99 -20.17 -3.73
C SER A 582 -2.19 -20.51 -4.61
N ILE A 583 -3.07 -21.39 -4.15
CA ILE A 583 -4.40 -21.62 -4.76
C ILE A 583 -5.40 -20.84 -3.92
N GLN A 584 -6.11 -19.90 -4.55
CA GLN A 584 -6.98 -18.96 -3.85
C GLN A 584 -8.43 -19.11 -4.25
N VAL A 585 -9.33 -18.98 -3.28
CA VAL A 585 -10.76 -18.81 -3.47
C VAL A 585 -11.21 -17.63 -2.63
N ILE A 586 -11.85 -16.65 -3.26
CA ILE A 586 -12.31 -15.42 -2.63
C ILE A 586 -13.75 -15.18 -3.02
N PHE A 587 -14.62 -15.05 -2.02
CA PHE A 587 -16.02 -14.68 -2.20
C PHE A 587 -16.27 -13.34 -1.52
N GLY A 588 -16.78 -12.37 -2.24
CA GLY A 588 -17.02 -11.04 -1.73
C GLY A 588 -18.37 -10.47 -2.15
N GLY A 589 -18.82 -9.49 -1.40
CA GLY A 589 -20.03 -8.75 -1.71
C GLY A 589 -19.99 -7.34 -1.17
N ASP A 590 -20.63 -6.43 -1.92
CA ASP A 590 -20.80 -5.04 -1.52
C ASP A 590 -22.30 -4.73 -1.44
N TYR A 591 -22.66 -3.95 -0.44
CA TYR A 591 -23.99 -3.38 -0.28
C TYR A 591 -23.89 -1.85 -0.20
N THR A 592 -24.46 -1.16 -1.18
CA THR A 592 -24.52 0.30 -1.21
C THR A 592 -25.88 0.78 -0.72
N PHE A 593 -25.87 1.74 0.21
CA PHE A 593 -27.09 2.31 0.75
C PHE A 593 -26.93 3.80 1.03
N ARG A 594 -28.04 4.46 1.28
CA ARG A 594 -28.06 5.87 1.70
C ARG A 594 -28.47 5.97 3.18
N ALA A 595 -27.68 6.67 3.96
CA ALA A 595 -28.02 7.07 5.31
C ALA A 595 -27.68 8.56 5.46
N LEU A 596 -28.47 9.33 6.21
CA LEU A 596 -28.26 10.77 6.39
C LEU A 596 -28.16 11.54 5.05
N ASN A 597 -28.91 11.10 4.03
CA ASN A 597 -28.87 11.60 2.64
C ASN A 597 -27.51 11.45 1.93
N ARG A 598 -26.63 10.55 2.40
CA ARG A 598 -25.27 10.32 1.89
C ARG A 598 -25.08 8.87 1.48
N PRO A 599 -24.15 8.61 0.55
CA PRO A 599 -23.86 7.25 0.14
C PRO A 599 -22.92 6.57 1.15
N PHE A 600 -23.22 5.31 1.45
CA PHE A 600 -22.39 4.39 2.23
C PHE A 600 -22.26 3.06 1.51
N LYS A 601 -21.18 2.38 1.75
CA LYS A 601 -20.92 1.04 1.22
C LYS A 601 -20.37 0.14 2.33
N LEU A 602 -20.98 -1.03 2.47
CA LEU A 602 -20.47 -2.12 3.29
C LEU A 602 -19.92 -3.18 2.35
N SER A 603 -18.65 -3.55 2.52
CA SER A 603 -18.00 -4.63 1.80
C SER A 603 -17.62 -5.75 2.76
N ALA A 604 -17.82 -7.00 2.35
CA ALA A 604 -17.38 -8.18 3.08
C ALA A 604 -16.72 -9.16 2.11
N GLU A 605 -15.61 -9.77 2.51
CA GLU A 605 -14.89 -10.80 1.73
C GLU A 605 -14.47 -11.96 2.62
N LEU A 606 -14.83 -13.17 2.20
CA LEU A 606 -14.33 -14.45 2.73
C LEU A 606 -13.23 -14.94 1.80
N TYR A 607 -12.13 -15.44 2.36
CA TYR A 607 -11.03 -15.94 1.55
C TYR A 607 -10.37 -17.16 2.17
N TYR A 608 -9.91 -18.03 1.27
CA TYR A 608 -9.08 -19.19 1.59
C TYR A 608 -7.93 -19.28 0.60
N LYS A 609 -6.70 -19.47 1.09
CA LYS A 609 -5.49 -19.68 0.29
C LYS A 609 -4.84 -20.98 0.75
N ASN A 610 -4.60 -21.90 -0.17
CA ASN A 610 -3.78 -23.08 0.05
C ASN A 610 -2.37 -22.80 -0.47
N LEU A 611 -1.38 -22.90 0.41
CA LEU A 611 0.00 -22.57 0.14
C LEU A 611 0.87 -23.82 0.03
N SER A 612 1.74 -23.87 -0.96
CA SER A 612 2.67 -24.98 -1.15
C SER A 612 4.01 -24.48 -1.72
N ASN A 613 5.04 -25.31 -1.58
CA ASN A 613 6.42 -24.96 -1.94
C ASN A 613 6.91 -23.69 -1.23
N LEU A 614 6.47 -23.44 -0.01
CA LEU A 614 6.92 -22.29 0.77
C LEU A 614 8.39 -22.45 1.15
N ILE A 615 9.08 -21.33 1.21
CA ILE A 615 10.46 -21.22 1.69
C ILE A 615 10.37 -20.61 3.09
N PRO A 616 10.54 -21.40 4.16
CA PRO A 616 10.49 -20.90 5.52
C PRO A 616 11.58 -19.88 5.78
N TYR A 617 11.27 -18.94 6.67
CA TYR A 617 12.23 -18.00 7.18
C TYR A 617 12.04 -17.76 8.68
N GLU A 618 13.11 -17.40 9.35
CA GLU A 618 13.13 -16.96 10.74
C GLU A 618 13.56 -15.50 10.82
N ILE A 619 13.17 -14.85 11.90
CA ILE A 619 13.58 -13.47 12.17
C ILE A 619 14.57 -13.51 13.33
N ASP A 620 15.84 -13.29 13.03
CA ASP A 620 16.90 -13.16 14.04
C ASP A 620 17.22 -11.66 14.23
N ASN A 621 16.82 -11.13 15.38
CA ASN A 621 16.84 -9.70 15.66
C ASN A 621 16.09 -8.89 14.56
N LEU A 622 16.80 -8.24 13.66
CA LEU A 622 16.24 -7.50 12.53
C LEU A 622 16.46 -8.19 11.18
N LYS A 623 17.23 -9.29 11.17
CA LYS A 623 17.59 -10.01 9.95
C LYS A 623 16.55 -11.08 9.64
N VAL A 624 16.12 -11.18 8.38
CA VAL A 624 15.32 -12.28 7.87
C VAL A 624 16.26 -13.31 7.28
N VAL A 625 16.24 -14.52 7.83
CA VAL A 625 17.09 -15.64 7.40
C VAL A 625 16.21 -16.70 6.73
N TYR A 626 16.39 -16.91 5.44
CA TYR A 626 15.64 -17.88 4.65
C TYR A 626 16.31 -19.25 4.71
N SER A 627 15.51 -20.33 4.67
CA SER A 627 16.03 -21.71 4.62
C SER A 627 16.75 -22.05 3.31
N GLY A 628 16.48 -21.32 2.24
CA GLY A 628 17.00 -21.63 0.90
C GLY A 628 16.32 -22.82 0.22
N ARG A 629 15.27 -23.41 0.81
CA ARG A 629 14.61 -24.65 0.38
C ARG A 629 13.09 -24.58 0.45
N ASN A 630 12.40 -25.29 -0.43
CA ASN A 630 10.94 -25.44 -0.40
C ASN A 630 10.52 -26.54 0.60
N GLU A 631 10.52 -26.26 1.87
CA GLU A 631 10.32 -27.24 2.95
C GLU A 631 8.95 -27.18 3.59
N SER A 632 8.15 -26.16 3.23
CA SER A 632 6.89 -25.92 3.94
C SER A 632 5.68 -25.83 3.01
N LYS A 633 4.52 -26.10 3.59
CA LYS A 633 3.18 -25.90 3.03
C LYS A 633 2.27 -25.30 4.09
N GLY A 634 1.21 -24.63 3.69
CA GLY A 634 0.36 -23.97 4.66
C GLY A 634 -0.98 -23.53 4.12
N PHE A 635 -1.68 -22.72 4.90
CA PHE A 635 -2.93 -22.10 4.47
C PHE A 635 -3.11 -20.72 5.10
N VAL A 636 -3.98 -19.95 4.48
CA VAL A 636 -4.55 -18.72 5.05
C VAL A 636 -6.05 -18.79 4.89
N ALA A 637 -6.79 -18.46 5.95
CA ALA A 637 -8.24 -18.30 5.93
C ALA A 637 -8.64 -17.06 6.70
N GLY A 638 -9.64 -16.33 6.21
CA GLY A 638 -10.09 -15.14 6.93
C GLY A 638 -11.32 -14.49 6.34
N ILE A 639 -11.75 -13.43 7.02
CA ILE A 639 -12.86 -12.57 6.63
C ILE A 639 -12.47 -11.11 6.83
N ASP A 640 -12.76 -10.31 5.83
CA ASP A 640 -12.50 -8.87 5.82
C ASP A 640 -13.82 -8.10 5.73
N PHE A 641 -13.95 -7.03 6.50
CA PHE A 641 -15.05 -6.09 6.44
C PHE A 641 -14.54 -4.68 6.22
N LYS A 642 -15.18 -3.92 5.36
CA LYS A 642 -14.91 -2.49 5.15
C LYS A 642 -16.25 -1.74 5.11
N PHE A 643 -16.39 -0.78 6.02
CA PHE A 643 -17.48 0.19 6.00
C PHE A 643 -16.92 1.52 5.48
N PHE A 644 -17.40 1.95 4.33
CA PHE A 644 -16.95 3.13 3.61
C PHE A 644 -18.09 4.14 3.49
N GLY A 645 -17.81 5.43 3.62
CA GLY A 645 -18.81 6.46 3.43
C GLY A 645 -18.28 7.88 3.45
N GLN A 646 -19.12 8.78 2.96
CA GLN A 646 -18.89 10.22 3.05
C GLN A 646 -19.68 10.80 4.22
N PHE A 647 -19.04 10.99 5.36
CA PHE A 647 -19.67 11.63 6.51
C PHE A 647 -19.91 13.12 6.28
N VAL A 648 -19.05 13.76 5.48
CA VAL A 648 -19.26 15.10 4.91
C VAL A 648 -19.05 15.03 3.39
N PRO A 649 -19.82 15.76 2.57
CA PRO A 649 -19.68 15.70 1.12
C PRO A 649 -18.27 15.99 0.64
N GLY A 650 -17.71 15.07 -0.18
CA GLY A 650 -16.40 15.22 -0.78
C GLY A 650 -15.22 14.76 0.09
N THR A 651 -15.48 14.08 1.22
CA THR A 651 -14.46 13.44 2.06
C THR A 651 -14.77 11.97 2.24
N ASP A 652 -13.79 11.12 1.94
CA ASP A 652 -13.91 9.67 2.06
C ASP A 652 -13.34 9.19 3.39
N SER A 653 -14.11 8.38 4.10
CA SER A 653 -13.73 7.80 5.38
C SER A 653 -14.13 6.33 5.43
N TRP A 654 -13.37 5.51 6.12
CA TRP A 654 -13.69 4.08 6.27
C TRP A 654 -13.23 3.49 7.58
N ILE A 655 -13.88 2.41 7.93
CA ILE A 655 -13.51 1.51 9.01
C ILE A 655 -13.26 0.14 8.37
N SER A 656 -12.15 -0.48 8.69
CA SER A 656 -11.77 -1.81 8.24
C SER A 656 -11.60 -2.74 9.43
N PHE A 657 -12.07 -3.96 9.29
CA PHE A 657 -11.89 -5.00 10.29
C PHE A 657 -11.60 -6.33 9.60
N SER A 658 -10.59 -7.04 10.05
CA SER A 658 -10.16 -8.31 9.49
C SER A 658 -9.91 -9.32 10.58
N LEU A 659 -10.37 -10.56 10.36
CA LEU A 659 -10.04 -11.74 11.15
C LEU A 659 -9.35 -12.75 10.24
N MET A 660 -8.21 -13.26 10.68
CA MET A 660 -7.40 -14.14 9.87
C MET A 660 -6.68 -15.19 10.71
N LYS A 661 -6.41 -16.34 10.08
CA LYS A 661 -5.52 -17.36 10.59
C LYS A 661 -4.60 -17.82 9.46
N THR A 662 -3.29 -17.79 9.68
CA THR A 662 -2.33 -18.40 8.76
C THR A 662 -1.40 -19.35 9.49
N GLN A 663 -1.20 -20.53 8.92
CA GLN A 663 -0.34 -21.58 9.47
C GLN A 663 0.52 -22.18 8.37
N GLU A 664 1.67 -22.67 8.75
CA GLU A 664 2.54 -23.49 7.92
C GLU A 664 2.99 -24.75 8.68
N ASP A 665 3.40 -25.74 7.92
CA ASP A 665 3.89 -27.03 8.42
C ASP A 665 5.43 -26.98 8.36
N LEU A 666 6.06 -26.96 9.51
CA LEU A 666 7.51 -27.05 9.66
C LEU A 666 7.83 -28.39 10.34
N ASN A 667 8.60 -29.24 9.69
CA ASN A 667 9.02 -30.54 10.25
C ASN A 667 7.84 -31.43 10.74
N GLY A 668 6.65 -31.30 10.08
CA GLY A 668 5.42 -32.03 10.49
C GLY A 668 4.62 -31.34 11.59
N VAL A 669 5.09 -30.23 12.14
CA VAL A 669 4.40 -29.44 13.17
C VAL A 669 3.70 -28.24 12.54
N LYS A 670 2.41 -28.06 12.83
CA LYS A 670 1.63 -26.90 12.35
C LYS A 670 1.88 -25.70 13.25
N VAL A 671 2.54 -24.70 12.72
CA VAL A 671 2.88 -23.47 13.43
C VAL A 671 2.29 -22.24 12.74
N PRO A 672 2.04 -21.13 13.45
CA PRO A 672 1.64 -19.89 12.81
C PRO A 672 2.79 -19.35 11.94
N ARG A 673 2.47 -18.82 10.76
CA ARG A 673 3.46 -18.10 9.94
C ARG A 673 3.90 -16.81 10.65
N PRO A 674 5.10 -16.27 10.38
CA PRO A 674 5.55 -15.01 10.97
C PRO A 674 4.60 -13.82 10.73
N THR A 675 3.72 -13.95 9.76
CA THR A 675 2.69 -12.97 9.37
C THR A 675 1.31 -13.26 9.95
N ASP A 676 1.16 -14.23 10.87
CA ASP A 676 -0.14 -14.61 11.45
C ASP A 676 -0.64 -13.54 12.43
N GLN A 677 -1.41 -12.60 11.91
CA GLN A 677 -2.07 -11.55 12.68
C GLN A 677 -3.56 -11.86 12.78
N ARG A 678 -4.03 -12.31 13.94
CA ARG A 678 -5.37 -12.87 14.13
C ARG A 678 -6.49 -11.86 13.91
N TYR A 679 -6.25 -10.60 14.26
CA TYR A 679 -7.19 -9.52 14.03
C TYR A 679 -6.46 -8.24 13.65
N SER A 680 -7.11 -7.42 12.84
CA SER A 680 -6.67 -6.08 12.50
C SER A 680 -7.89 -5.18 12.38
N PHE A 681 -7.85 -4.03 13.03
CA PHE A 681 -8.82 -2.96 12.94
C PHE A 681 -8.12 -1.68 12.50
N ALA A 682 -8.67 -1.02 11.50
CA ALA A 682 -8.18 0.28 11.07
C ALA A 682 -9.34 1.25 10.84
N LEU A 683 -9.15 2.48 11.28
CA LEU A 683 -10.03 3.60 11.05
C LEU A 683 -9.26 4.68 10.29
N TYR A 684 -9.78 5.10 9.18
CA TYR A 684 -9.36 6.28 8.44
C TYR A 684 -10.54 7.24 8.35
N PHE A 685 -10.38 8.41 8.94
CA PHE A 685 -11.40 9.43 8.98
C PHE A 685 -10.81 10.76 8.54
N GLN A 686 -11.42 11.39 7.56
CA GLN A 686 -11.06 12.72 7.09
C GLN A 686 -12.34 13.53 6.94
N ASP A 687 -12.37 14.72 7.53
CA ASP A 687 -13.55 15.55 7.49
C ASP A 687 -13.24 17.05 7.64
N TYR A 688 -14.21 17.89 7.36
CA TYR A 688 -14.15 19.32 7.63
C TYR A 688 -15.43 19.78 8.33
N PHE A 689 -15.32 20.82 9.14
CA PHE A 689 -16.50 21.39 9.77
C PHE A 689 -17.38 22.08 8.72
N PRO A 690 -18.66 21.70 8.55
CA PRO A 690 -19.53 22.33 7.56
C PRO A 690 -19.67 23.84 7.73
N LYS A 691 -19.60 24.33 9.00
CA LYS A 691 -19.63 25.77 9.33
C LYS A 691 -18.29 26.49 9.10
N PHE A 692 -17.18 25.72 9.10
CA PHE A 692 -15.82 26.24 8.93
C PHE A 692 -15.03 25.35 7.95
N PRO A 693 -15.37 25.35 6.66
CA PRO A 693 -14.77 24.43 5.68
C PRO A 693 -13.26 24.63 5.46
N LYS A 694 -12.72 25.74 5.98
CA LYS A 694 -11.26 26.00 5.99
C LYS A 694 -10.51 25.13 6.99
N ILE A 695 -11.20 24.48 7.94
CA ILE A 695 -10.58 23.59 8.93
C ILE A 695 -10.90 22.16 8.55
N LYS A 696 -9.88 21.37 8.30
CA LYS A 696 -9.97 19.94 8.05
C LYS A 696 -9.32 19.17 9.18
N PHE A 697 -9.96 18.06 9.56
CA PHE A 697 -9.43 17.09 10.50
C PHE A 697 -9.22 15.76 9.83
N SER A 698 -8.22 15.07 10.30
CA SER A 698 -7.94 13.70 9.90
C SER A 698 -7.57 12.88 11.12
N LEU A 699 -8.03 11.64 11.15
CA LEU A 699 -7.75 10.68 12.19
C LEU A 699 -7.43 9.34 11.54
N ARG A 700 -6.36 8.73 12.00
CA ARG A 700 -5.97 7.38 11.65
C ARG A 700 -5.78 6.59 12.93
N ALA A 701 -6.46 5.45 13.04
CA ALA A 701 -6.27 4.55 14.16
C ALA A 701 -6.02 3.14 13.64
N ILE A 702 -5.06 2.44 14.23
CA ILE A 702 -4.72 1.06 13.90
C ILE A 702 -4.58 0.28 15.20
N PHE A 703 -5.29 -0.86 15.29
CA PHE A 703 -5.19 -1.83 16.36
C PHE A 703 -5.06 -3.21 15.74
N SER A 704 -3.98 -3.92 16.06
CA SER A 704 -3.76 -5.24 15.49
C SER A 704 -3.09 -6.20 16.48
N ASP A 705 -3.31 -7.48 16.27
CA ASP A 705 -2.71 -8.54 17.07
C ASP A 705 -1.17 -8.55 16.92
N GLY A 706 -0.51 -9.07 17.95
CA GLY A 706 0.92 -9.30 17.92
C GLY A 706 1.31 -10.42 16.96
N LEU A 707 2.48 -10.30 16.34
CA LEU A 707 3.03 -11.31 15.44
C LEU A 707 3.75 -12.42 16.19
N PRO A 708 3.73 -13.67 15.69
CA PRO A 708 4.54 -14.76 16.25
C PRO A 708 6.02 -14.49 16.07
N THR A 709 6.80 -14.75 17.09
CA THR A 709 8.25 -14.65 17.08
C THR A 709 8.85 -15.77 17.95
N THR A 710 10.15 -15.99 17.86
CA THR A 710 10.89 -17.00 18.60
C THR A 710 12.19 -16.42 19.11
N SER A 711 12.84 -17.11 20.08
CA SER A 711 14.18 -16.75 20.50
C SER A 711 15.23 -17.19 19.46
N PRO A 712 16.40 -16.55 19.37
CA PRO A 712 17.43 -16.90 18.37
C PRO A 712 17.95 -18.33 18.42
N ARG A 713 17.77 -19.03 19.54
CA ARG A 713 18.19 -20.45 19.72
C ARG A 713 17.04 -21.45 19.60
N SER A 714 15.91 -21.01 19.11
CA SER A 714 14.72 -21.84 18.94
C SER A 714 14.09 -21.58 17.57
N THR A 715 13.43 -22.58 17.04
CA THR A 715 12.62 -22.50 15.83
C THR A 715 11.15 -22.52 16.19
N ARG A 716 10.28 -22.03 15.32
CA ARG A 716 8.84 -21.91 15.59
C ARG A 716 8.14 -23.26 15.79
N ASP A 717 8.68 -24.34 15.28
CA ASP A 717 8.20 -25.70 15.51
C ASP A 717 8.50 -26.22 16.92
N ILE A 718 9.53 -25.64 17.60
CA ILE A 718 9.88 -25.97 18.98
C ILE A 718 9.14 -25.06 19.96
N ALA A 719 9.29 -23.74 19.80
CA ALA A 719 8.63 -22.78 20.68
C ALA A 719 8.46 -21.42 19.97
N TYR A 720 7.31 -20.81 20.18
CA TYR A 720 7.05 -19.44 19.75
C TYR A 720 6.19 -18.70 20.77
N PHE A 721 6.23 -17.38 20.74
CA PHE A 721 5.35 -16.50 21.48
C PHE A 721 4.85 -15.35 20.57
N ARG A 722 3.90 -14.55 21.04
CA ARG A 722 3.42 -13.39 20.30
C ARG A 722 3.95 -12.08 20.90
N THR A 723 4.35 -11.17 20.05
CA THR A 723 4.61 -9.78 20.46
C THR A 723 3.32 -9.16 21.01
N PRO A 724 3.40 -8.12 21.84
CA PRO A 724 2.23 -7.35 22.27
C PRO A 724 1.46 -6.78 21.05
N SER A 725 0.14 -6.58 21.23
CA SER A 725 -0.71 -5.98 20.20
C SER A 725 -0.24 -4.57 19.85
N TYR A 726 -0.19 -4.26 18.58
CA TYR A 726 0.12 -2.93 18.07
C TYR A 726 -1.10 -2.01 18.18
N LYS A 727 -0.90 -0.81 18.75
CA LYS A 727 -1.97 0.16 19.00
C LYS A 727 -1.46 1.56 18.69
N ARG A 728 -2.12 2.25 17.75
CA ARG A 728 -1.70 3.60 17.38
C ARG A 728 -2.87 4.46 16.96
N VAL A 729 -2.86 5.71 17.38
CA VAL A 729 -3.79 6.75 16.95
C VAL A 729 -3.00 7.98 16.56
N ASP A 730 -3.19 8.43 15.31
CA ASP A 730 -2.61 9.66 14.76
C ASP A 730 -3.73 10.62 14.42
N ILE A 731 -3.56 11.90 14.74
CA ILE A 731 -4.53 12.97 14.42
C ILE A 731 -3.84 14.08 13.65
N GLY A 732 -4.57 14.70 12.74
CA GLY A 732 -4.12 15.87 12.00
C GLY A 732 -5.19 16.94 11.96
N ALA A 733 -4.78 18.20 12.05
CA ALA A 733 -5.61 19.36 11.82
C ALA A 733 -4.94 20.26 10.78
N SER A 734 -5.71 20.71 9.79
CA SER A 734 -5.19 21.59 8.74
C SER A 734 -6.10 22.79 8.57
N TYR A 735 -5.48 23.97 8.46
CA TYR A 735 -6.18 25.23 8.24
C TYR A 735 -5.80 25.80 6.87
N GLN A 736 -6.82 26.16 6.09
CA GLN A 736 -6.64 26.78 4.79
C GLN A 736 -6.39 28.28 4.94
N LEU A 737 -5.13 28.69 4.71
CA LEU A 737 -4.71 30.10 4.75
C LEU A 737 -5.18 30.85 3.49
N VAL A 738 -5.03 30.19 2.33
CA VAL A 738 -5.46 30.71 1.03
C VAL A 738 -6.20 29.59 0.31
N GLY A 739 -7.34 29.90 -0.29
CA GLY A 739 -8.11 28.93 -1.08
C GLY A 739 -9.08 29.63 -2.00
N GLY A 740 -9.50 28.93 -3.07
CA GLY A 740 -10.52 29.46 -3.97
C GLY A 740 -11.80 29.76 -3.18
N SER A 741 -12.12 31.02 -3.04
CA SER A 741 -13.28 31.45 -2.29
C SER A 741 -14.56 30.98 -3.02
N ALA A 742 -15.52 30.55 -2.26
CA ALA A 742 -16.92 30.48 -2.70
C ALA A 742 -17.41 31.88 -3.20
N ASP A 743 -16.69 32.94 -2.83
CA ASP A 743 -17.07 34.34 -3.12
C ASP A 743 -16.30 34.97 -4.31
N GLY A 744 -15.52 34.19 -5.07
CA GLY A 744 -14.91 34.63 -6.33
C GLY A 744 -13.82 35.73 -6.24
N VAL A 745 -13.54 36.25 -5.05
CA VAL A 745 -12.57 37.35 -4.84
C VAL A 745 -11.19 36.77 -4.52
N ARG A 746 -10.29 36.76 -5.49
CA ARG A 746 -8.86 36.47 -5.24
C ARG A 746 -8.19 37.72 -4.66
N PRO A 747 -7.33 37.58 -3.64
CA PRO A 747 -6.57 38.73 -3.11
C PRO A 747 -5.72 39.34 -4.25
N ASN A 748 -5.68 40.67 -4.31
CA ASN A 748 -4.93 41.41 -5.34
C ASN A 748 -3.42 41.55 -5.00
N ASN A 749 -2.82 40.46 -4.45
CA ASN A 749 -1.44 40.41 -3.99
C ASN A 749 -0.73 39.15 -4.53
N PHE A 750 0.49 38.89 -4.07
CA PHE A 750 1.31 37.74 -4.42
C PHE A 750 0.54 36.40 -4.26
N PHE A 751 -0.35 36.28 -3.26
CA PHE A 751 -1.11 35.05 -2.98
C PHE A 751 -2.14 34.69 -4.07
N ARG A 752 -2.42 35.57 -5.03
CA ARG A 752 -3.30 35.29 -6.19
C ARG A 752 -2.81 34.14 -7.07
N HIS A 753 -1.48 33.86 -7.03
CA HIS A 753 -0.87 32.81 -7.86
C HIS A 753 -1.08 31.40 -7.28
N PHE A 754 -1.47 31.31 -6.01
CA PHE A 754 -1.72 30.03 -5.36
C PHE A 754 -3.19 29.63 -5.45
N LYS A 755 -3.42 28.36 -5.78
CA LYS A 755 -4.73 27.75 -5.76
C LYS A 755 -5.17 27.48 -4.31
N SER A 756 -4.25 27.01 -3.49
CA SER A 756 -4.47 26.81 -2.06
C SER A 756 -3.15 26.84 -1.27
N ILE A 757 -3.25 27.33 -0.01
CA ILE A 757 -2.15 27.23 0.97
C ILE A 757 -2.76 26.64 2.23
N TRP A 758 -2.17 25.56 2.73
CA TRP A 758 -2.61 24.87 3.93
C TRP A 758 -1.50 24.83 4.98
N LEU A 759 -1.84 25.14 6.20
CA LEU A 759 -1.02 24.92 7.39
C LEU A 759 -1.61 23.73 8.14
N GLY A 760 -0.83 22.70 8.39
CA GLY A 760 -1.22 21.49 9.09
C GLY A 760 -0.38 21.24 10.32
N VAL A 761 -1.00 20.67 11.34
CA VAL A 761 -0.33 20.12 12.54
C VAL A 761 -0.80 18.69 12.70
N ASP A 762 0.15 17.76 12.77
CA ASP A 762 -0.10 16.35 12.97
C ASP A 762 0.49 15.92 14.32
N VAL A 763 -0.25 15.11 15.07
CA VAL A 763 0.22 14.47 16.30
C VAL A 763 0.20 12.96 16.07
N PHE A 764 1.39 12.39 16.01
CA PHE A 764 1.57 10.95 15.83
C PHE A 764 1.64 10.26 17.20
N ASN A 765 1.10 9.05 17.27
CA ASN A 765 1.00 8.27 18.50
C ASN A 765 0.42 9.08 19.66
N LEU A 766 -0.78 9.60 19.48
CA LEU A 766 -1.46 10.55 20.39
C LEU A 766 -1.42 10.10 21.86
N PHE A 767 -1.61 8.82 22.12
CA PHE A 767 -1.67 8.22 23.46
C PHE A 767 -0.33 7.73 23.98
N ASP A 768 0.76 7.97 23.25
CA ASP A 768 2.13 7.57 23.61
C ASP A 768 2.26 6.07 23.90
N MET A 769 1.63 5.25 23.06
CA MET A 769 1.64 3.79 23.20
C MET A 769 3.02 3.22 22.92
N ALA A 770 3.56 2.46 23.83
CA ALA A 770 4.83 1.74 23.69
C ALA A 770 4.62 0.47 22.82
N ASN A 771 4.71 0.61 21.53
CA ASN A 771 4.58 -0.49 20.57
C ASN A 771 5.93 -1.19 20.39
N VAL A 772 5.98 -2.50 20.57
CA VAL A 772 7.20 -3.30 20.40
C VAL A 772 7.44 -3.53 18.91
N SER A 773 8.60 -3.10 18.41
CA SER A 773 9.06 -3.38 17.05
C SER A 773 9.62 -4.79 16.93
N ASN A 774 10.56 -5.11 17.80
CA ASN A 774 11.26 -6.39 17.87
C ASN A 774 11.84 -6.55 19.27
N TYR A 775 12.48 -7.69 19.53
CA TYR A 775 13.23 -7.92 20.77
C TYR A 775 14.72 -7.96 20.48
N TYR A 776 15.47 -7.37 21.37
CA TYR A 776 16.91 -7.56 21.47
C TYR A 776 17.16 -8.67 22.48
N TRP A 777 17.87 -9.71 22.08
CA TRP A 777 18.09 -10.86 22.92
C TRP A 777 19.44 -10.79 23.60
N VAL A 778 19.43 -10.91 24.92
CA VAL A 778 20.64 -10.97 25.76
C VAL A 778 20.66 -12.26 26.55
N THR A 779 21.85 -12.72 26.85
CA THR A 779 22.05 -13.97 27.57
C THR A 779 22.77 -13.67 28.88
N ASP A 780 22.30 -14.26 29.98
CA ASP A 780 22.97 -14.15 31.27
C ASP A 780 24.09 -15.17 31.43
N VAL A 781 24.79 -15.11 32.57
CA VAL A 781 25.89 -16.02 32.94
C VAL A 781 25.44 -17.48 33.03
N ASN A 782 24.15 -17.73 33.25
CA ASN A 782 23.56 -19.06 33.33
C ASN A 782 23.03 -19.53 31.94
N ASN A 783 23.35 -18.82 30.87
CA ASN A 783 22.90 -19.09 29.52
C ASN A 783 21.37 -18.96 29.30
N ILE A 784 20.69 -18.19 30.17
CA ILE A 784 19.26 -17.89 30.04
C ILE A 784 19.10 -16.69 29.10
N GLN A 785 18.21 -16.81 28.12
CA GLN A 785 17.93 -15.75 27.16
C GLN A 785 16.81 -14.84 27.66
N TYR A 786 17.03 -13.54 27.59
CA TYR A 786 16.06 -12.50 27.91
C TYR A 786 15.70 -11.67 26.67
N ALA A 787 14.41 -11.47 26.46
CA ALA A 787 13.86 -10.64 25.39
C ALA A 787 13.75 -9.19 25.88
N VAL A 788 14.67 -8.33 25.49
CA VAL A 788 14.64 -6.89 25.79
C VAL A 788 13.82 -6.21 24.68
N PRO A 789 12.67 -5.58 25.00
CA PRO A 789 11.84 -4.95 23.98
C PRO A 789 12.54 -3.74 23.37
N ASN A 790 12.40 -3.59 22.06
CA ASN A 790 12.77 -2.41 21.32
C ASN A 790 11.48 -1.74 20.82
N TYR A 791 11.21 -0.51 21.30
CA TYR A 791 9.96 0.17 21.03
C TYR A 791 10.05 1.06 19.78
N LEU A 792 8.91 1.19 19.10
CA LEU A 792 8.70 2.13 18.01
C LEU A 792 8.60 3.58 18.53
N THR A 793 8.23 4.51 17.63
CA THR A 793 8.25 5.94 17.95
C THR A 793 7.26 6.32 19.06
N SER A 794 7.71 7.12 20.00
CA SER A 794 6.87 7.80 20.99
C SER A 794 6.02 8.89 20.34
N ARG A 795 5.24 9.62 21.13
CA ARG A 795 4.41 10.74 20.62
C ARG A 795 5.27 11.82 19.95
N GLN A 796 4.89 12.20 18.73
CA GLN A 796 5.58 13.20 17.92
C GLN A 796 4.62 14.25 17.39
N ILE A 797 5.10 15.47 17.25
CA ILE A 797 4.37 16.58 16.62
C ILE A 797 5.09 16.96 15.33
N ASN A 798 4.34 17.07 14.25
CA ASN A 798 4.81 17.53 12.95
C ASN A 798 4.03 18.75 12.51
N VAL A 799 4.72 19.73 11.94
CA VAL A 799 4.09 20.89 11.31
C VAL A 799 4.33 20.82 9.82
N ARG A 800 3.28 21.06 9.06
CA ARG A 800 3.27 20.94 7.60
C ARG A 800 2.72 22.20 6.96
N LEU A 801 3.39 22.67 5.92
CA LEU A 801 2.95 23.79 5.09
C LEU A 801 2.93 23.33 3.64
N SER A 802 1.78 23.45 2.97
CA SER A 802 1.63 23.07 1.57
C SER A 802 1.06 24.20 0.73
N PHE A 803 1.58 24.30 -0.48
CA PHE A 803 1.21 25.29 -1.48
C PHE A 803 0.82 24.54 -2.77
N ASP A 804 -0.36 24.82 -3.30
CA ASP A 804 -0.77 24.37 -4.63
C ASP A 804 -0.96 25.60 -5.53
N PHE A 805 -0.50 25.53 -6.79
CA PHE A 805 -0.62 26.62 -7.78
C PHE A 805 -1.01 26.15 -9.17
#